data_838a4b1786173b1309e19228d028d77d
#
_entry.id   838a4b1786173b1309e19228d028d77d
#
_cell.length_a   1.000
_cell.length_b   1.000
_cell.length_c   1.000
_cell.angle_alpha   90.00
_cell.angle_beta   90.00
_cell.angle_gamma   90.00
#
_symmetry.space_group_name_H-M   'P 1'
#
loop_
_entity.id
_entity.type
_entity.pdbx_description
1 polymer ?
#
loop_
_entity_poly.entity_id
_entity_poly.type
_entity_poly.pdbx_seq_one_letter_code
_entity_poly.pdbx_strand_id
1 'polypeptide(L)'
;MGRPLRQAAVLPTRVLTNINRNTRVTNSAALPVVAVANVRSLLPKVKSVVEKIENESIDIILLGEIWEKKGKKNAHFQAKMEEILQLNGLKYISCGSRPSGKRGGGAAIIANTNKFSLDKLSVHVPNNLEVQWGIARPKEALPSAKYKEYIFCSFYSPPNSRKNKKLLDHLVSTTHALMAKFPLAAVFLGGDKNSLPLAPLLLALPRFVQTVSHSTHKDSIIDVILMNCGQFYAVPDVTAPVLADNPQRAKPSDHRVPIARPLALASQPISNTYTVRTCRPLPDSAVRIFMQWIHSEKWESVPVAGSTTAQVAAFEELVKQKVDELFPEKKVRVTKKDKEFITAELKTLDRKKKREWQKNGRSELYLRQKRDFEEKYKKAASEHLKKCVSDLKSAQPGKAAATLKRLGAQPGDCAEGSAFTLANHTSENLSVEQQLERLSDYFVAVSQEFPPLEMEQLSSETRQKLADIRPEDIPSVQEYEIFQILDKSKKKKSSVPGDMPPRLFYEASAALAAPAARIMNNIAQTGEWPQQYKTEWGVPIEKTSPAEDESQTRLISCTNKMNIVLEKQVIKWILQLVGHKLDKDQFGGQKGSSISHYLIEMTNFILYNQDMKNPQATLAALLDYKQGFNRCQHSIFIDILAKDYNAPGWLIRILMGYCSKRKMRVRYKQLVGEEKDIPGGGAQGAPLGLWIFLFMIDSAGPQSTEQSIGNIITQPMNSRKKMEKTKKKWIDDFTLLASIDLKKTLVPNNNPERPVPYRGRKEQILPRKDNILQDEVDSVVRLSLDRKMQLNPLKTKAMLFNPLRNYDILPQIEAGDGTHIEVVEEHKILGFILRSDLKTISNTEYICKRAYQRMWILRRLKSLGCSIPELLDVLRQQIISICEGSVAYWGPMITKVESNMLERCLKTGLHIIYQDKYLSFSKALRLAGMKSLKARRVDLITRFSKKAYQSEKYRNWFCKNDNQANIDTRRRQAPVLKPVQCRTQRYSRSSIPVMTRILSWHPPLQYVAPDLA
;
A
#
# COMPACT_ATOMS: atom_id res chain seq x y z
N MET A 1 49.73 -3.80 6.34
CA MET A 1 48.54 -4.49 6.90
C MET A 1 47.30 -3.75 6.46
N GLY A 2 46.65 -4.25 5.37
CA GLY A 2 45.54 -3.59 4.73
C GLY A 2 44.21 -3.92 5.45
N ARG A 3 43.41 -2.90 5.71
CA ARG A 3 42.02 -3.07 6.18
C ARG A 3 41.20 -3.63 5.03
N PRO A 4 40.41 -4.74 5.22
CA PRO A 4 39.49 -5.20 4.21
C PRO A 4 38.35 -4.20 4.06
N LEU A 5 38.09 -3.84 2.82
CA LEU A 5 36.95 -3.02 2.38
C LEU A 5 35.62 -3.69 2.79
N ARG A 6 34.77 -2.93 3.48
CA ARG A 6 33.38 -3.31 3.74
C ARG A 6 32.69 -3.58 2.41
N GLN A 7 32.33 -4.82 2.15
CA GLN A 7 31.33 -5.13 1.13
C GLN A 7 30.03 -4.42 1.57
N ALA A 8 29.70 -3.35 0.85
CA ALA A 8 28.37 -2.77 0.93
C ALA A 8 27.38 -3.87 0.48
N ALA A 9 26.37 -4.10 1.28
CA ALA A 9 25.26 -4.98 0.91
C ALA A 9 24.79 -4.56 -0.49
N VAL A 10 25.00 -5.43 -1.46
CA VAL A 10 24.51 -5.26 -2.82
C VAL A 10 23.01 -5.39 -2.71
N LEU A 11 22.30 -4.26 -2.73
CA LEU A 11 20.86 -4.27 -3.01
C LEU A 11 20.71 -5.07 -4.31
N PRO A 12 19.80 -6.05 -4.37
CA PRO A 12 19.60 -6.81 -5.58
C PRO A 12 19.31 -5.83 -6.71
N THR A 13 20.25 -5.73 -7.62
CA THR A 13 20.03 -5.09 -8.91
C THR A 13 18.78 -5.75 -9.45
N ARG A 14 17.70 -5.01 -9.68
CA ARG A 14 16.58 -5.51 -10.47
C ARG A 14 17.13 -5.76 -11.87
N VAL A 15 17.80 -6.90 -12.05
CA VAL A 15 18.12 -7.45 -13.33
C VAL A 15 16.80 -7.76 -14.00
N LEU A 16 16.65 -7.38 -15.24
CA LEU A 16 15.51 -7.69 -16.12
C LEU A 16 15.39 -9.20 -16.37
N THR A 17 15.15 -9.98 -15.32
CA THR A 17 14.77 -11.39 -15.42
C THR A 17 13.28 -11.48 -15.18
N ASN A 18 12.51 -11.21 -16.18
CA ASN A 18 11.13 -11.56 -16.51
C ASN A 18 10.46 -10.38 -17.23
N ILE A 19 10.68 -10.34 -18.51
CA ILE A 19 9.87 -9.55 -19.44
C ILE A 19 8.50 -10.23 -19.47
N ASN A 20 7.55 -9.65 -18.77
CA ASN A 20 6.15 -10.07 -18.84
C ASN A 20 5.64 -9.80 -20.25
N ARG A 21 5.53 -10.86 -21.09
CA ARG A 21 5.17 -10.82 -22.52
C ARG A 21 3.79 -10.23 -22.83
N ASN A 22 3.03 -9.81 -21.82
CA ASN A 22 1.68 -9.27 -21.96
C ASN A 22 1.54 -7.75 -21.87
N THR A 23 2.63 -6.97 -21.85
CA THR A 23 2.53 -5.53 -22.02
C THR A 23 2.34 -5.23 -23.52
N ARG A 24 1.17 -4.71 -23.90
CA ARG A 24 0.90 -4.16 -25.24
C ARG A 24 1.94 -3.10 -25.56
N VAL A 25 2.91 -3.45 -26.38
CA VAL A 25 3.98 -2.56 -26.77
C VAL A 25 3.61 -1.89 -28.08
N THR A 26 3.56 -0.58 -28.03
CA THR A 26 3.44 0.25 -29.21
C THR A 26 4.84 0.66 -29.66
N ASN A 27 5.21 0.25 -30.84
CA ASN A 27 6.32 0.67 -31.69
C ASN A 27 7.64 1.11 -31.03
N SER A 28 8.64 0.22 -31.09
CA SER A 28 10.04 0.46 -30.69
C SER A 28 10.79 1.42 -31.63
N ALA A 29 10.31 1.65 -32.85
CA ALA A 29 10.98 2.46 -33.87
C ALA A 29 11.20 3.95 -33.49
N ALA A 30 10.55 4.45 -32.45
CA ALA A 30 10.69 5.83 -31.97
C ALA A 30 11.60 5.99 -30.75
N LEU A 31 12.10 4.90 -30.16
CA LEU A 31 12.95 4.97 -28.96
C LEU A 31 14.42 5.20 -29.35
N PRO A 32 15.13 6.16 -28.71
CA PRO A 32 16.53 6.46 -29.06
C PRO A 32 17.51 5.41 -28.52
N VAL A 33 18.59 5.16 -29.28
CA VAL A 33 19.80 4.49 -28.76
C VAL A 33 20.56 5.49 -27.90
N VAL A 34 20.78 5.17 -26.60
CA VAL A 34 21.35 6.11 -25.62
C VAL A 34 22.67 5.59 -25.06
N ALA A 35 23.72 6.42 -25.12
CA ALA A 35 25.02 6.10 -24.55
C ALA A 35 25.42 7.09 -23.44
N VAL A 36 26.34 6.65 -22.54
CA VAL A 36 26.98 7.50 -21.55
C VAL A 36 28.50 7.37 -21.69
N ALA A 37 29.23 8.49 -21.72
CA ALA A 37 30.68 8.47 -21.79
C ALA A 37 31.32 9.56 -20.90
N ASN A 38 32.28 9.19 -20.08
CA ASN A 38 33.22 10.14 -19.47
C ASN A 38 34.40 10.33 -20.43
N VAL A 39 34.54 11.53 -21.02
CA VAL A 39 35.51 11.76 -22.10
C VAL A 39 36.84 12.35 -21.62
N ARG A 40 36.98 12.75 -20.35
CA ARG A 40 38.20 13.41 -19.82
C ARG A 40 38.80 14.41 -20.82
N SER A 41 38.08 15.52 -21.08
CA SER A 41 38.28 16.51 -22.13
C SER A 41 37.73 16.09 -23.52
N LEU A 42 36.74 16.84 -23.99
CA LEU A 42 36.02 16.55 -25.24
C LEU A 42 36.81 17.01 -26.49
N LEU A 43 37.38 18.21 -26.49
CA LEU A 43 37.96 18.83 -27.68
C LEU A 43 38.99 17.94 -28.42
N PRO A 44 39.96 17.28 -27.74
CA PRO A 44 40.94 16.43 -28.40
C PRO A 44 40.42 15.02 -28.77
N LYS A 45 39.11 14.78 -28.64
CA LYS A 45 38.46 13.48 -28.87
C LYS A 45 37.15 13.62 -29.65
N VAL A 46 36.87 14.78 -30.21
CA VAL A 46 35.60 15.05 -30.84
C VAL A 46 35.36 14.18 -32.08
N LYS A 47 36.41 13.94 -32.85
CA LYS A 47 36.33 13.05 -34.03
C LYS A 47 36.02 11.61 -33.64
N SER A 48 36.73 11.08 -32.64
CA SER A 48 36.48 9.74 -32.09
C SER A 48 35.10 9.61 -31.43
N VAL A 49 34.52 10.69 -30.89
CA VAL A 49 33.13 10.69 -30.44
C VAL A 49 32.15 10.62 -31.62
N VAL A 50 32.41 11.35 -32.69
CA VAL A 50 31.62 11.32 -33.92
C VAL A 50 31.64 9.91 -34.55
N GLU A 51 32.84 9.34 -34.77
CA GLU A 51 33.02 7.97 -35.29
C GLU A 51 32.30 6.95 -34.40
N LYS A 52 32.36 7.09 -33.07
CA LYS A 52 31.66 6.19 -32.19
C LYS A 52 30.13 6.31 -32.27
N ILE A 53 29.60 7.52 -32.44
CA ILE A 53 28.17 7.77 -32.67
C ILE A 53 27.71 7.08 -33.96
N GLU A 54 28.49 7.19 -35.03
CA GLU A 54 28.18 6.56 -36.35
C GLU A 54 28.30 5.05 -36.28
N ASN A 55 29.44 4.49 -35.86
CA ASN A 55 29.72 3.06 -35.83
C ASN A 55 28.75 2.27 -34.94
N GLU A 56 28.34 2.87 -33.81
CA GLU A 56 27.44 2.26 -32.82
C GLU A 56 25.96 2.67 -33.02
N SER A 57 25.69 3.48 -34.07
CA SER A 57 24.34 4.00 -34.39
C SER A 57 23.69 4.69 -33.16
N ILE A 58 24.46 5.45 -32.42
CA ILE A 58 23.96 6.16 -31.23
C ILE A 58 23.13 7.36 -31.64
N ASP A 59 21.92 7.49 -31.06
CA ASP A 59 21.04 8.64 -31.31
C ASP A 59 21.31 9.79 -30.35
N ILE A 60 21.57 9.46 -29.06
CA ILE A 60 21.83 10.42 -28.00
C ILE A 60 23.02 9.94 -27.14
N ILE A 61 24.03 10.81 -26.94
CA ILE A 61 25.11 10.51 -26.01
C ILE A 61 25.19 11.55 -24.89
N LEU A 62 25.31 11.08 -23.65
CA LEU A 62 25.43 11.86 -22.43
C LEU A 62 26.90 11.89 -22.00
N LEU A 63 27.50 13.06 -21.98
CA LEU A 63 28.93 13.23 -21.76
C LEU A 63 29.24 13.81 -20.39
N GLY A 64 30.22 13.21 -19.69
CA GLY A 64 30.85 13.73 -18.49
C GLY A 64 32.28 14.18 -18.75
N GLU A 65 32.80 15.05 -17.92
CA GLU A 65 34.19 15.59 -17.97
C GLU A 65 34.58 16.23 -19.30
N ILE A 66 33.72 17.09 -19.83
CA ILE A 66 33.93 17.77 -21.12
C ILE A 66 35.03 18.85 -21.10
N TRP A 67 35.41 19.36 -19.91
CA TRP A 67 36.48 20.32 -19.66
C TRP A 67 36.38 21.63 -20.46
N GLU A 68 35.23 22.26 -20.54
CA GLU A 68 35.07 23.58 -21.15
C GLU A 68 35.88 24.68 -20.39
N LYS A 69 36.41 25.63 -21.12
CA LYS A 69 37.23 26.74 -20.57
C LYS A 69 36.34 27.96 -20.26
N LYS A 70 36.76 28.88 -19.39
CA LYS A 70 36.09 30.13 -19.04
C LYS A 70 36.40 31.29 -20.03
N GLY A 71 35.42 32.25 -20.12
CA GLY A 71 35.61 33.53 -20.84
C GLY A 71 35.68 33.39 -22.35
N LYS A 72 36.39 34.30 -23.03
CA LYS A 72 36.50 34.31 -24.50
C LYS A 72 37.02 32.98 -25.08
N LYS A 73 37.85 32.24 -24.34
CA LYS A 73 38.30 30.87 -24.74
C LYS A 73 37.20 29.84 -24.74
N ASN A 74 36.10 30.06 -24.02
CA ASN A 74 34.95 29.19 -24.05
C ASN A 74 34.10 29.41 -25.31
N ALA A 75 33.92 30.68 -25.75
CA ALA A 75 33.19 30.98 -26.99
C ALA A 75 33.90 30.34 -28.22
N HIS A 76 35.22 30.40 -28.28
CA HIS A 76 35.97 29.73 -29.34
C HIS A 76 35.88 28.19 -29.26
N PHE A 77 35.87 27.63 -28.06
CA PHE A 77 35.68 26.19 -27.85
C PHE A 77 34.28 25.75 -28.34
N GLN A 78 33.23 26.47 -27.92
CA GLN A 78 31.85 26.14 -28.30
C GLN A 78 31.64 26.29 -29.82
N ALA A 79 32.11 27.37 -30.44
CA ALA A 79 32.04 27.57 -31.88
C ALA A 79 32.71 26.45 -32.66
N LYS A 80 33.93 26.06 -32.27
CA LYS A 80 34.65 24.94 -32.90
C LYS A 80 33.97 23.59 -32.70
N MET A 81 33.39 23.36 -31.53
CA MET A 81 32.60 22.15 -31.27
C MET A 81 31.33 22.11 -32.10
N GLU A 82 30.60 23.22 -32.18
CA GLU A 82 29.36 23.36 -32.98
C GLU A 82 29.64 23.14 -34.46
N GLU A 83 30.70 23.75 -34.99
CA GLU A 83 31.10 23.58 -36.38
C GLU A 83 31.38 22.08 -36.74
N ILE A 84 32.22 21.42 -35.96
CA ILE A 84 32.57 20.01 -36.23
C ILE A 84 31.35 19.11 -36.11
N LEU A 85 30.50 19.34 -35.10
CA LEU A 85 29.34 18.48 -34.85
C LEU A 85 28.21 18.75 -35.84
N GLN A 86 27.97 20.01 -36.24
CA GLN A 86 26.96 20.35 -37.27
C GLN A 86 27.31 19.76 -38.65
N LEU A 87 28.59 19.77 -39.02
CA LEU A 87 29.05 19.15 -40.27
C LEU A 87 28.72 17.64 -40.33
N ASN A 88 28.58 17.00 -39.17
CA ASN A 88 28.22 15.56 -39.05
C ASN A 88 26.77 15.35 -38.63
N GLY A 89 25.89 16.33 -38.79
CA GLY A 89 24.48 16.20 -38.46
C GLY A 89 24.21 16.00 -36.96
N LEU A 90 25.03 16.56 -36.08
CA LEU A 90 24.93 16.45 -34.61
C LEU A 90 24.67 17.80 -33.97
N LYS A 91 23.89 17.83 -32.90
CA LYS A 91 23.65 19.03 -32.07
C LYS A 91 24.17 18.83 -30.64
N TYR A 92 24.85 19.84 -30.14
CA TYR A 92 25.50 19.86 -28.82
C TYR A 92 24.86 20.88 -27.87
N ILE A 93 24.64 20.48 -26.61
CA ILE A 93 24.27 21.38 -25.53
C ILE A 93 25.07 21.04 -24.26
N SER A 94 25.52 22.04 -23.52
CA SER A 94 26.33 21.84 -22.32
C SER A 94 25.91 22.70 -21.13
N CYS A 95 26.35 22.32 -19.92
CA CYS A 95 26.21 23.09 -18.70
C CYS A 95 27.29 24.22 -18.57
N GLY A 96 28.20 24.28 -19.51
CA GLY A 96 29.31 25.24 -19.49
C GLY A 96 30.48 24.81 -18.57
N SER A 97 31.43 25.75 -18.39
CA SER A 97 32.63 25.54 -17.57
C SER A 97 32.28 25.41 -16.08
N ARG A 98 33.15 24.68 -15.34
CA ARG A 98 33.00 24.52 -13.89
C ARG A 98 33.02 25.88 -13.17
N PRO A 99 32.02 26.17 -12.31
CA PRO A 99 31.91 27.49 -11.63
C PRO A 99 33.15 27.86 -10.79
N SER A 100 33.86 26.87 -10.21
CA SER A 100 35.07 27.08 -9.41
C SER A 100 36.32 27.52 -10.20
N GLY A 101 36.23 27.54 -11.55
CA GLY A 101 37.39 27.83 -12.41
C GLY A 101 38.47 26.75 -12.46
N LYS A 102 38.38 25.69 -11.65
CA LYS A 102 39.32 24.55 -11.67
C LYS A 102 39.17 23.75 -12.97
N ARG A 103 40.30 23.23 -13.48
CA ARG A 103 40.32 22.34 -14.65
C ARG A 103 39.55 21.06 -14.37
N GLY A 104 38.83 20.54 -15.35
CA GLY A 104 38.08 19.28 -15.29
C GLY A 104 36.57 19.47 -15.08
N GLY A 105 35.81 18.37 -15.19
CA GLY A 105 34.35 18.31 -15.02
C GLY A 105 33.56 18.84 -16.21
N GLY A 106 32.28 19.13 -15.96
CA GLY A 106 31.27 19.54 -16.95
C GLY A 106 30.47 18.37 -17.51
N ALA A 107 29.22 18.66 -17.92
CA ALA A 107 28.28 17.72 -18.49
C ALA A 107 27.68 18.26 -19.78
N ALA A 108 27.48 17.40 -20.78
CA ALA A 108 26.88 17.77 -22.08
C ALA A 108 26.00 16.67 -22.67
N ILE A 109 25.22 17.02 -23.66
CA ILE A 109 24.37 16.10 -24.43
C ILE A 109 24.62 16.35 -25.92
N ILE A 110 24.86 15.33 -26.70
CA ILE A 110 24.89 15.36 -28.16
C ILE A 110 23.75 14.50 -28.69
N ALA A 111 23.06 14.98 -29.71
CA ALA A 111 21.98 14.29 -30.41
C ALA A 111 22.20 14.24 -31.90
N ASN A 112 21.84 13.12 -32.52
CA ASN A 112 21.73 12.94 -33.97
C ASN A 112 20.54 13.75 -34.49
N THR A 113 20.84 14.84 -35.24
CA THR A 113 19.81 15.76 -35.73
C THR A 113 19.00 15.17 -36.91
N ASN A 114 19.46 14.10 -37.54
CA ASN A 114 18.70 13.45 -38.59
C ASN A 114 17.44 12.79 -38.06
N LYS A 115 17.48 12.25 -36.83
CA LYS A 115 16.37 11.56 -36.20
C LYS A 115 15.64 12.37 -35.12
N PHE A 116 16.34 13.21 -34.36
CA PHE A 116 15.81 13.93 -33.21
C PHE A 116 16.13 15.42 -33.24
N SER A 117 15.18 16.28 -32.85
CA SER A 117 15.49 17.64 -32.41
C SER A 117 15.99 17.62 -30.98
N LEU A 118 16.96 18.45 -30.62
CA LEU A 118 17.44 18.59 -29.22
C LEU A 118 17.36 20.04 -28.79
N ASP A 119 16.68 20.31 -27.64
CA ASP A 119 16.62 21.65 -27.06
C ASP A 119 17.07 21.61 -25.61
N LYS A 120 17.74 22.69 -25.19
CA LYS A 120 18.13 22.89 -23.79
C LYS A 120 16.89 23.18 -22.94
N LEU A 121 16.73 22.43 -21.85
CA LEU A 121 15.64 22.71 -20.89
C LEU A 121 16.06 23.83 -19.94
N SER A 122 15.21 24.86 -19.83
CA SER A 122 15.37 25.92 -18.83
C SER A 122 14.96 25.38 -17.45
N VAL A 123 15.95 24.91 -16.72
CA VAL A 123 15.83 24.36 -15.36
C VAL A 123 16.82 25.07 -14.46
N HIS A 124 16.36 25.52 -13.29
CA HIS A 124 17.29 26.08 -12.29
C HIS A 124 18.21 24.99 -11.75
N VAL A 125 19.47 25.02 -12.12
CA VAL A 125 20.51 24.15 -11.59
C VAL A 125 21.25 24.91 -10.49
N PRO A 126 21.30 24.39 -9.24
CA PRO A 126 22.04 25.04 -8.16
C PRO A 126 23.51 25.26 -8.52
N ASN A 127 24.05 26.43 -8.17
CA ASN A 127 25.45 26.76 -8.37
C ASN A 127 26.36 25.62 -7.85
N ASN A 128 27.41 25.30 -8.60
CA ASN A 128 28.38 24.23 -8.32
C ASN A 128 27.91 22.76 -8.56
N LEU A 129 26.77 22.53 -9.20
CA LEU A 129 26.44 21.21 -9.75
C LEU A 129 26.79 21.16 -11.24
N GLU A 130 27.27 20.01 -11.68
CA GLU A 130 27.65 19.74 -13.06
C GLU A 130 26.58 18.87 -13.71
N VAL A 131 25.51 19.51 -14.22
CA VAL A 131 24.29 18.86 -14.72
C VAL A 131 23.80 19.61 -15.94
N GLN A 132 23.49 18.88 -17.03
CA GLN A 132 22.84 19.41 -18.22
C GLN A 132 21.52 18.70 -18.48
N TRP A 133 20.46 19.45 -18.63
CA TRP A 133 19.14 18.97 -19.02
C TRP A 133 18.82 19.32 -20.45
N GLY A 134 18.26 18.35 -21.20
CA GLY A 134 17.80 18.54 -22.57
C GLY A 134 16.50 17.79 -22.84
N ILE A 135 15.76 18.24 -23.85
CA ILE A 135 14.57 17.56 -24.37
C ILE A 135 14.79 17.27 -25.86
N ALA A 136 14.58 16.01 -26.25
CA ALA A 136 14.62 15.61 -27.65
C ALA A 136 13.23 15.17 -28.13
N ARG A 137 12.91 15.47 -29.38
CA ARG A 137 11.68 15.03 -30.05
C ARG A 137 12.03 14.33 -31.34
N PRO A 138 11.40 13.17 -31.67
CA PRO A 138 11.61 12.52 -32.94
C PRO A 138 11.09 13.42 -34.08
N LYS A 139 11.83 13.53 -35.17
CA LYS A 139 11.40 14.27 -36.36
C LYS A 139 10.20 13.60 -37.03
N GLU A 140 10.20 12.28 -37.06
CA GLU A 140 9.07 11.47 -37.50
C GLU A 140 8.25 11.05 -36.29
N ALA A 141 7.14 11.74 -36.05
CA ALA A 141 6.25 11.42 -34.94
C ALA A 141 5.28 10.31 -35.32
N LEU A 142 5.39 9.17 -34.67
CA LEU A 142 4.41 8.09 -34.80
C LEU A 142 3.18 8.40 -33.90
N PRO A 143 1.96 8.52 -34.47
CA PRO A 143 0.75 8.85 -33.71
C PRO A 143 0.46 7.87 -32.56
N SER A 144 0.88 6.61 -32.71
CA SER A 144 0.69 5.53 -31.73
C SER A 144 1.82 5.41 -30.69
N ALA A 145 2.88 6.21 -30.77
CA ALA A 145 4.01 6.15 -29.87
C ALA A 145 3.59 6.42 -28.42
N LYS A 146 4.03 5.59 -27.50
CA LYS A 146 3.77 5.73 -26.05
C LYS A 146 4.42 7.00 -25.49
N TYR A 147 5.62 7.32 -25.97
CA TYR A 147 6.38 8.51 -25.60
C TYR A 147 6.47 9.45 -26.80
N LYS A 148 6.21 10.72 -26.57
CA LYS A 148 6.26 11.77 -27.61
C LYS A 148 7.49 12.65 -27.49
N GLU A 149 8.12 12.62 -26.34
CA GLU A 149 9.27 13.45 -25.97
C GLU A 149 10.22 12.62 -25.09
N TYR A 150 11.50 12.95 -25.20
CA TYR A 150 12.58 12.29 -24.46
C TYR A 150 13.36 13.33 -23.67
N ILE A 151 13.39 13.21 -22.36
CA ILE A 151 14.10 14.12 -21.47
C ILE A 151 15.39 13.45 -21.03
N PHE A 152 16.49 14.12 -21.24
CA PHE A 152 17.83 13.68 -20.89
C PHE A 152 18.45 14.55 -19.82
N CYS A 153 19.16 13.92 -18.91
CA CYS A 153 20.00 14.54 -17.93
C CYS A 153 21.39 13.93 -18.01
N SER A 154 22.39 14.72 -18.41
CA SER A 154 23.79 14.34 -18.23
C SER A 154 24.26 14.96 -16.92
N PHE A 155 24.93 14.16 -16.05
CA PHE A 155 25.48 14.63 -14.78
C PHE A 155 26.89 14.06 -14.55
N TYR A 156 27.71 14.85 -13.82
CA TYR A 156 28.99 14.41 -13.34
C TYR A 156 29.10 14.66 -11.82
N SER A 157 29.46 13.62 -11.07
CA SER A 157 29.71 13.71 -9.63
C SER A 157 31.20 13.48 -9.36
N PRO A 158 31.95 14.50 -8.94
CA PRO A 158 33.38 14.31 -8.61
C PRO A 158 33.58 13.26 -7.51
N PRO A 159 34.71 12.51 -7.50
CA PRO A 159 35.04 11.59 -6.43
C PRO A 159 34.97 12.25 -5.05
N ASN A 160 34.46 11.56 -4.04
CA ASN A 160 34.35 12.02 -2.65
C ASN A 160 33.65 13.40 -2.48
N SER A 161 32.72 13.72 -3.37
CA SER A 161 32.04 15.02 -3.39
C SER A 161 31.18 15.26 -2.16
N ARG A 162 31.44 16.34 -1.41
CA ARG A 162 30.55 16.85 -0.35
C ARG A 162 29.19 17.33 -0.90
N LYS A 163 29.04 17.44 -2.23
CA LYS A 163 27.83 17.93 -2.92
C LYS A 163 26.84 16.82 -3.29
N ASN A 164 27.17 15.55 -3.04
CA ASN A 164 26.33 14.41 -3.40
C ASN A 164 24.87 14.57 -2.94
N LYS A 165 24.67 15.08 -1.71
CA LYS A 165 23.31 15.35 -1.21
C LYS A 165 22.57 16.41 -2.03
N LYS A 166 23.22 17.51 -2.42
CA LYS A 166 22.63 18.57 -3.25
C LYS A 166 22.31 18.07 -4.66
N LEU A 167 23.20 17.23 -5.21
CA LEU A 167 22.99 16.62 -6.53
C LEU A 167 21.79 15.65 -6.51
N LEU A 168 21.70 14.77 -5.51
CA LEU A 168 20.54 13.89 -5.33
C LEU A 168 19.23 14.67 -5.20
N ASP A 169 19.19 15.69 -4.35
CA ASP A 169 18.00 16.52 -4.14
C ASP A 169 17.60 17.23 -5.45
N HIS A 170 18.55 17.71 -6.24
CA HIS A 170 18.31 18.32 -7.54
C HIS A 170 17.77 17.29 -8.56
N LEU A 171 18.45 16.16 -8.74
CA LEU A 171 18.00 15.12 -9.67
C LEU A 171 16.58 14.63 -9.36
N VAL A 172 16.28 14.36 -8.09
CA VAL A 172 14.93 13.93 -7.67
C VAL A 172 13.88 15.00 -7.95
N SER A 173 14.10 16.23 -7.43
CA SER A 173 13.09 17.30 -7.52
C SER A 173 12.82 17.72 -8.96
N THR A 174 13.88 17.85 -9.75
CA THR A 174 13.79 18.25 -11.16
C THR A 174 13.14 17.19 -12.01
N THR A 175 13.51 15.91 -11.83
CA THR A 175 12.87 14.80 -12.55
C THR A 175 11.37 14.76 -12.28
N HIS A 176 10.94 14.89 -11.02
CA HIS A 176 9.51 14.93 -10.70
C HIS A 176 8.80 16.14 -11.30
N ALA A 177 9.42 17.31 -11.32
CA ALA A 177 8.85 18.52 -11.92
C ALA A 177 8.71 18.37 -13.45
N LEU A 178 9.76 17.86 -14.11
CA LEU A 178 9.74 17.64 -15.56
C LEU A 178 8.73 16.55 -15.96
N MET A 179 8.64 15.44 -15.23
CA MET A 179 7.61 14.42 -15.46
C MET A 179 6.18 14.97 -15.24
N ALA A 180 6.00 15.99 -14.42
CA ALA A 180 4.72 16.67 -14.27
C ALA A 180 4.41 17.61 -15.44
N LYS A 181 5.43 18.30 -15.96
CA LYS A 181 5.32 19.21 -17.12
C LYS A 181 5.16 18.43 -18.42
N PHE A 182 5.85 17.29 -18.57
CA PHE A 182 5.87 16.43 -19.74
C PHE A 182 5.41 15.00 -19.40
N PRO A 183 4.11 14.76 -19.22
CA PRO A 183 3.59 13.49 -18.69
C PRO A 183 3.74 12.30 -19.65
N LEU A 184 3.98 12.55 -20.94
CA LEU A 184 4.22 11.53 -21.98
C LEU A 184 5.71 11.41 -22.36
N ALA A 185 6.61 11.96 -21.55
CA ALA A 185 8.05 11.85 -21.81
C ALA A 185 8.66 10.58 -21.20
N ALA A 186 9.56 9.94 -21.94
CA ALA A 186 10.56 9.07 -21.35
C ALA A 186 11.71 9.91 -20.79
N VAL A 187 12.23 9.52 -19.62
CA VAL A 187 13.28 10.28 -18.92
C VAL A 187 14.50 9.41 -18.71
N PHE A 188 15.66 9.92 -19.09
CA PHE A 188 16.96 9.28 -18.97
C PHE A 188 17.89 10.15 -18.11
N LEU A 189 18.45 9.56 -17.08
CA LEU A 189 19.50 10.18 -16.24
C LEU A 189 20.76 9.37 -16.42
N GLY A 190 21.79 9.97 -17.01
CA GLY A 190 23.05 9.27 -17.27
C GLY A 190 24.26 10.12 -16.89
N GLY A 191 25.34 9.46 -16.53
CA GLY A 191 26.57 10.13 -16.18
C GLY A 191 27.47 9.33 -15.25
N ASP A 192 28.62 9.90 -14.93
CA ASP A 192 29.56 9.33 -13.98
C ASP A 192 29.15 9.68 -12.54
N LYS A 193 28.71 8.64 -11.82
CA LYS A 193 28.25 8.78 -10.44
C LYS A 193 29.37 8.80 -9.40
N ASN A 194 30.58 8.27 -9.74
CA ASN A 194 31.66 8.08 -8.77
C ASN A 194 31.15 7.58 -7.39
N SER A 195 31.30 8.41 -6.35
CA SER A 195 30.85 8.09 -4.98
C SER A 195 29.39 8.44 -4.69
N LEU A 196 28.58 8.87 -5.69
CA LEU A 196 27.14 9.18 -5.52
C LEU A 196 26.34 7.90 -5.24
N PRO A 197 25.64 7.78 -4.08
CA PRO A 197 24.82 6.62 -3.78
C PRO A 197 23.53 6.64 -4.60
N LEU A 198 23.24 5.59 -5.37
CA LEU A 198 22.03 5.50 -6.20
C LEU A 198 20.77 5.06 -5.42
N ALA A 199 20.93 4.35 -4.30
CA ALA A 199 19.80 3.84 -3.53
C ALA A 199 18.78 4.94 -3.14
N PRO A 200 19.16 6.12 -2.63
CA PRO A 200 18.22 7.21 -2.35
C PRO A 200 17.54 7.76 -3.60
N LEU A 201 18.20 7.74 -4.76
CA LEU A 201 17.64 8.20 -6.03
C LEU A 201 16.59 7.21 -6.53
N LEU A 202 16.89 5.91 -6.54
CA LEU A 202 15.97 4.85 -6.94
C LEU A 202 14.77 4.71 -5.98
N LEU A 203 14.98 4.97 -4.70
CA LEU A 203 13.89 5.05 -3.72
C LEU A 203 12.91 6.19 -4.06
N ALA A 204 13.44 7.35 -4.40
CA ALA A 204 12.63 8.53 -4.74
C ALA A 204 12.00 8.47 -6.15
N LEU A 205 12.59 7.67 -7.06
CA LEU A 205 12.13 7.47 -8.44
C LEU A 205 11.77 5.99 -8.67
N PRO A 206 10.71 5.46 -8.07
CA PRO A 206 10.44 4.01 -7.99
C PRO A 206 10.13 3.34 -9.35
N ARG A 207 9.90 4.13 -10.42
CA ARG A 207 9.73 3.65 -11.80
C ARG A 207 11.03 3.66 -12.61
N PHE A 208 12.10 4.18 -12.03
CA PHE A 208 13.40 4.16 -12.70
C PHE A 208 14.14 2.88 -12.38
N VAL A 209 14.83 2.38 -13.39
CA VAL A 209 15.74 1.24 -13.27
C VAL A 209 17.14 1.69 -13.70
N GLN A 210 18.16 1.25 -12.98
CA GLN A 210 19.55 1.34 -13.42
C GLN A 210 19.80 0.13 -14.33
N THR A 211 20.23 0.36 -15.55
CA THR A 211 20.29 -0.67 -16.60
C THR A 211 21.69 -1.23 -16.83
N VAL A 212 22.75 -0.51 -16.48
CA VAL A 212 24.16 -0.93 -16.70
C VAL A 212 24.53 -2.01 -15.68
N SER A 213 24.87 -3.21 -16.12
CA SER A 213 25.22 -4.35 -15.26
C SER A 213 26.69 -4.75 -15.32
N HIS A 214 27.44 -4.24 -16.29
CA HIS A 214 28.85 -4.57 -16.49
C HIS A 214 29.76 -3.41 -16.04
N SER A 215 31.00 -3.71 -15.66
CA SER A 215 31.97 -2.70 -15.20
C SER A 215 32.29 -1.68 -16.31
N THR A 216 32.26 -0.39 -15.95
CA THR A 216 32.56 0.73 -16.87
C THR A 216 33.93 1.36 -16.62
N HIS A 217 34.49 1.20 -15.43
CA HIS A 217 35.81 1.65 -15.08
C HIS A 217 36.47 0.64 -14.13
N LYS A 218 37.56 0.01 -14.57
CA LYS A 218 38.19 -1.13 -13.86
C LYS A 218 37.12 -2.16 -13.52
N ASP A 219 36.99 -2.55 -12.26
CA ASP A 219 35.98 -3.53 -11.80
C ASP A 219 34.68 -2.88 -11.25
N SER A 220 34.51 -1.59 -11.48
CA SER A 220 33.41 -0.82 -10.90
C SER A 220 32.42 -0.30 -11.97
N ILE A 221 31.14 -0.25 -11.59
CA ILE A 221 30.08 0.40 -12.38
C ILE A 221 29.94 1.83 -11.87
N ILE A 222 30.59 2.80 -12.51
CA ILE A 222 30.48 4.21 -12.16
C ILE A 222 29.77 5.06 -13.20
N ASP A 223 29.77 4.66 -14.47
CA ASP A 223 28.94 5.27 -15.50
C ASP A 223 27.60 4.55 -15.55
N VAL A 224 26.50 5.29 -15.38
CA VAL A 224 25.15 4.72 -15.17
C VAL A 224 24.14 5.31 -16.12
N ILE A 225 23.14 4.49 -16.47
CA ILE A 225 21.94 4.90 -17.21
C ILE A 225 20.71 4.51 -16.38
N LEU A 226 19.98 5.50 -15.86
CA LEU A 226 18.73 5.30 -15.18
C LEU A 226 17.60 5.80 -16.07
N MET A 227 16.53 5.00 -16.24
CA MET A 227 15.41 5.37 -17.10
C MET A 227 14.07 4.85 -16.56
N ASN A 228 12.98 5.56 -16.87
CA ASN A 228 11.60 5.16 -16.51
C ASN A 228 10.95 4.25 -17.57
N CYS A 229 11.67 3.93 -18.63
CA CYS A 229 11.22 3.10 -19.77
C CYS A 229 12.08 1.84 -19.97
N GLY A 230 12.81 1.40 -18.95
CA GLY A 230 13.78 0.30 -19.04
C GLY A 230 13.22 -1.03 -19.56
N GLN A 231 11.90 -1.28 -19.40
CA GLN A 231 11.25 -2.48 -19.95
C GLN A 231 11.26 -2.56 -21.49
N PHE A 232 11.63 -1.49 -22.17
CA PHE A 232 11.72 -1.42 -23.64
C PHE A 232 13.15 -1.45 -24.13
N TYR A 233 14.13 -1.63 -23.25
CA TYR A 233 15.55 -1.65 -23.57
C TYR A 233 16.18 -2.98 -23.20
N ALA A 234 17.15 -3.42 -24.02
CA ALA A 234 18.03 -4.52 -23.66
C ALA A 234 19.00 -4.08 -22.53
N VAL A 235 19.67 -5.04 -21.91
CA VAL A 235 20.80 -4.76 -21.02
C VAL A 235 21.87 -4.04 -21.84
N PRO A 236 22.38 -2.86 -21.39
CA PRO A 236 23.38 -2.11 -22.15
C PRO A 236 24.66 -2.89 -22.41
N ASP A 237 25.09 -2.86 -23.65
CA ASP A 237 26.42 -3.29 -24.04
C ASP A 237 27.46 -2.28 -23.54
N VAL A 238 28.59 -2.75 -23.05
CA VAL A 238 29.67 -1.88 -22.59
C VAL A 238 30.84 -1.97 -23.58
N THR A 239 30.99 -0.91 -24.38
CA THR A 239 31.96 -0.85 -25.48
C THR A 239 33.28 -0.18 -25.06
N ALA A 240 34.28 -0.20 -25.94
CA ALA A 240 35.62 0.38 -25.69
C ALA A 240 35.55 1.88 -25.33
N PRO A 241 36.52 2.39 -24.54
CA PRO A 241 36.65 3.80 -24.21
C PRO A 241 36.76 4.71 -25.45
N VAL A 242 36.41 6.00 -25.27
CA VAL A 242 36.67 7.03 -26.28
C VAL A 242 38.18 7.26 -26.44
N LEU A 243 38.71 7.10 -27.62
CA LEU A 243 40.11 7.32 -27.93
C LEU A 243 40.41 8.82 -28.10
N ALA A 244 41.71 9.17 -28.06
CA ALA A 244 42.15 10.51 -28.41
C ALA A 244 42.34 10.62 -29.93
N ASP A 245 41.87 11.74 -30.54
CA ASP A 245 42.02 12.00 -31.98
C ASP A 245 43.50 12.05 -32.36
N ASN A 246 44.40 12.45 -31.43
CA ASN A 246 45.83 12.36 -31.55
C ASN A 246 46.40 11.79 -30.26
N PRO A 247 46.88 10.53 -30.22
CA PRO A 247 47.45 9.89 -29.04
C PRO A 247 48.69 10.55 -28.45
N GLN A 248 49.46 11.27 -29.27
CA GLN A 248 50.65 12.01 -28.81
C GLN A 248 50.29 13.28 -28.01
N ARG A 249 49.10 13.88 -28.25
CA ARG A 249 48.66 15.14 -27.62
C ARG A 249 47.64 14.97 -26.51
N ALA A 250 46.94 13.84 -26.45
CA ALA A 250 45.92 13.56 -25.43
C ALA A 250 45.89 12.07 -25.08
N LYS A 251 45.58 11.76 -23.81
CA LYS A 251 45.35 10.39 -23.36
C LYS A 251 43.94 9.95 -23.69
N PRO A 252 43.70 8.67 -24.03
CA PRO A 252 42.33 8.13 -24.16
C PRO A 252 41.54 8.24 -22.85
N SER A 253 40.23 8.06 -22.91
CA SER A 253 39.44 7.86 -21.70
C SER A 253 39.77 6.49 -21.08
N ASP A 254 39.70 6.38 -19.77
CA ASP A 254 39.83 5.11 -19.04
C ASP A 254 38.43 4.53 -18.69
N HIS A 255 37.33 5.19 -19.12
CA HIS A 255 35.98 4.76 -18.95
C HIS A 255 35.44 4.08 -20.22
N ARG A 256 34.89 2.89 -20.06
CA ARG A 256 34.12 2.20 -21.10
C ARG A 256 32.75 2.85 -21.30
N VAL A 257 32.16 2.68 -22.47
CA VAL A 257 30.91 3.36 -22.86
C VAL A 257 29.75 2.39 -22.82
N PRO A 258 28.81 2.48 -21.84
CA PRO A 258 27.56 1.73 -21.87
C PRO A 258 26.58 2.31 -22.88
N ILE A 259 25.97 1.44 -23.72
CA ILE A 259 25.02 1.79 -24.77
C ILE A 259 23.72 1.02 -24.54
N ALA A 260 22.63 1.75 -24.29
CA ALA A 260 21.27 1.18 -24.16
C ALA A 260 20.57 1.16 -25.52
N ARG A 261 20.20 -0.03 -26.00
CA ARG A 261 19.52 -0.26 -27.26
C ARG A 261 18.07 -0.66 -27.05
N PRO A 262 17.10 -0.08 -27.80
CA PRO A 262 15.72 -0.50 -27.74
C PRO A 262 15.53 -1.96 -28.20
N LEU A 263 14.62 -2.68 -27.54
CA LEU A 263 14.19 -4.01 -27.98
C LEU A 263 13.33 -3.91 -29.23
N ALA A 264 13.55 -4.79 -30.21
CA ALA A 264 12.67 -4.94 -31.35
C ALA A 264 11.39 -5.68 -30.94
N LEU A 265 10.27 -4.94 -30.85
CA LEU A 265 9.01 -5.47 -30.37
C LEU A 265 7.95 -5.40 -31.47
N ALA A 266 7.31 -6.54 -31.77
CA ALA A 266 6.26 -6.62 -32.79
C ALA A 266 5.00 -5.83 -32.38
N SER A 267 4.43 -5.04 -33.28
CA SER A 267 3.17 -4.32 -33.07
C SER A 267 1.97 -5.26 -33.20
N GLN A 268 1.11 -5.35 -32.19
CA GLN A 268 -0.18 -6.00 -32.34
C GLN A 268 -1.27 -4.97 -32.74
N PRO A 269 -2.14 -5.30 -33.72
CA PRO A 269 -3.22 -4.41 -34.14
C PRO A 269 -4.24 -4.21 -33.01
N ILE A 270 -4.64 -2.96 -32.77
CA ILE A 270 -5.67 -2.60 -31.79
C ILE A 270 -7.02 -2.98 -32.37
N SER A 271 -7.61 -4.08 -31.87
CA SER A 271 -8.99 -4.43 -32.22
C SER A 271 -9.98 -3.38 -31.67
N ASN A 272 -10.88 -2.92 -32.54
CA ASN A 272 -11.97 -1.98 -32.18
C ASN A 272 -13.12 -2.71 -31.47
N THR A 273 -12.83 -3.38 -30.36
CA THR A 273 -13.86 -4.09 -29.60
C THR A 273 -14.65 -3.12 -28.70
N TYR A 274 -15.97 -3.16 -28.79
CA TYR A 274 -16.89 -2.58 -27.84
C TYR A 274 -17.35 -3.66 -26.84
N THR A 275 -17.65 -3.25 -25.62
CA THR A 275 -18.32 -4.10 -24.64
C THR A 275 -19.75 -3.56 -24.43
N VAL A 276 -20.73 -4.45 -24.42
CA VAL A 276 -22.10 -4.11 -24.04
C VAL A 276 -22.19 -4.22 -22.51
N ARG A 277 -22.67 -3.18 -21.86
CA ARG A 277 -22.92 -3.18 -20.42
C ARG A 277 -24.39 -2.91 -20.17
N THR A 278 -24.99 -3.68 -19.29
CA THR A 278 -26.30 -3.38 -18.71
C THR A 278 -26.11 -2.34 -17.61
N CYS A 279 -26.91 -1.30 -17.62
CA CYS A 279 -26.95 -0.28 -16.57
C CYS A 279 -28.40 0.09 -16.28
N ARG A 280 -28.67 0.48 -15.04
CA ARG A 280 -29.96 0.97 -14.56
C ARG A 280 -29.82 2.47 -14.26
N PRO A 281 -30.28 3.37 -15.13
CA PRO A 281 -30.25 4.81 -14.86
C PRO A 281 -31.16 5.16 -13.69
N LEU A 282 -30.75 6.10 -12.84
CA LEU A 282 -31.53 6.58 -11.70
C LEU A 282 -31.75 8.09 -11.85
N PRO A 283 -32.69 8.56 -12.70
CA PRO A 283 -33.00 9.98 -12.85
C PRO A 283 -33.66 10.52 -11.58
N ASP A 284 -33.32 11.75 -11.18
CA ASP A 284 -33.77 12.35 -9.91
C ASP A 284 -35.30 12.46 -9.81
N SER A 285 -35.99 12.62 -10.94
CA SER A 285 -37.48 12.60 -10.99
C SER A 285 -38.05 11.25 -10.56
N ALA A 286 -37.56 10.16 -11.14
CA ALA A 286 -38.03 8.81 -10.78
C ALA A 286 -37.58 8.43 -9.36
N VAL A 287 -36.41 8.88 -8.89
CA VAL A 287 -35.99 8.67 -7.51
C VAL A 287 -36.93 9.34 -6.53
N ARG A 288 -37.42 10.55 -6.81
CA ARG A 288 -38.43 11.24 -5.97
C ARG A 288 -39.74 10.44 -5.89
N ILE A 289 -40.22 9.94 -7.01
CA ILE A 289 -41.45 9.10 -7.06
C ILE A 289 -41.25 7.82 -6.23
N PHE A 290 -40.11 7.15 -6.39
CA PHE A 290 -39.75 5.98 -5.59
C PHE A 290 -39.70 6.30 -4.10
N MET A 291 -39.11 7.43 -3.70
CA MET A 291 -39.04 7.83 -2.29
C MET A 291 -40.44 8.14 -1.72
N GLN A 292 -41.32 8.79 -2.47
CA GLN A 292 -42.71 9.01 -2.05
C GLN A 292 -43.43 7.69 -1.82
N TRP A 293 -43.32 6.75 -2.77
CA TRP A 293 -43.94 5.43 -2.65
C TRP A 293 -43.40 4.67 -1.44
N ILE A 294 -42.10 4.50 -1.29
CA ILE A 294 -41.53 3.66 -0.22
C ILE A 294 -41.77 4.22 1.18
N HIS A 295 -41.96 5.55 1.32
CA HIS A 295 -42.33 6.18 2.59
C HIS A 295 -43.83 6.06 2.91
N SER A 296 -44.67 5.88 1.90
CA SER A 296 -46.13 5.66 2.08
C SER A 296 -46.50 4.18 2.17
N GLU A 297 -45.56 3.28 1.85
CA GLU A 297 -45.81 1.81 1.85
C GLU A 297 -46.00 1.30 3.28
N LYS A 298 -47.14 0.62 3.50
CA LYS A 298 -47.51 0.06 4.81
C LYS A 298 -47.01 -1.34 5.07
N TRP A 299 -46.39 -1.95 4.05
CA TRP A 299 -45.82 -3.31 4.10
C TRP A 299 -46.89 -4.41 4.50
N GLU A 300 -48.14 -4.20 4.14
CA GLU A 300 -49.25 -5.13 4.48
C GLU A 300 -49.11 -6.48 3.75
N SER A 301 -48.50 -6.45 2.57
CA SER A 301 -48.21 -7.67 1.77
C SER A 301 -47.02 -8.48 2.29
N VAL A 302 -46.27 -7.96 3.24
CA VAL A 302 -45.15 -8.65 3.86
C VAL A 302 -45.64 -9.35 5.12
N PRO A 303 -45.62 -10.70 5.19
CA PRO A 303 -46.14 -11.44 6.35
C PRO A 303 -45.48 -11.02 7.66
N VAL A 304 -46.24 -10.97 8.74
CA VAL A 304 -45.74 -10.58 10.07
C VAL A 304 -45.11 -11.77 10.81
N ALA A 305 -45.59 -12.98 10.53
CA ALA A 305 -45.13 -14.22 11.17
C ALA A 305 -45.09 -15.37 10.14
N GLY A 306 -44.53 -16.52 10.53
CA GLY A 306 -44.29 -17.69 9.68
C GLY A 306 -42.89 -17.77 9.13
N SER A 307 -42.70 -18.37 7.94
CA SER A 307 -41.36 -18.55 7.35
C SER A 307 -40.70 -17.21 7.04
N THR A 308 -39.51 -16.97 7.63
CA THR A 308 -38.72 -15.77 7.39
C THR A 308 -38.23 -15.69 5.94
N THR A 309 -38.02 -16.85 5.30
CA THR A 309 -37.67 -16.95 3.88
C THR A 309 -38.82 -16.42 2.99
N ALA A 310 -40.08 -16.79 3.29
CA ALA A 310 -41.27 -16.29 2.58
C ALA A 310 -41.49 -14.79 2.83
N GLN A 311 -41.26 -14.32 4.07
CA GLN A 311 -41.37 -12.91 4.44
C GLN A 311 -40.37 -12.04 3.63
N VAL A 312 -39.13 -12.47 3.54
CA VAL A 312 -38.09 -11.75 2.75
C VAL A 312 -38.41 -11.82 1.26
N ALA A 313 -38.89 -12.96 0.75
CA ALA A 313 -39.26 -13.08 -0.65
C ALA A 313 -40.39 -12.09 -1.04
N ALA A 314 -41.43 -11.97 -0.23
CA ALA A 314 -42.52 -10.98 -0.43
C ALA A 314 -41.98 -9.53 -0.40
N PHE A 315 -41.11 -9.21 0.58
CA PHE A 315 -40.47 -7.90 0.66
C PHE A 315 -39.61 -7.57 -0.59
N GLU A 316 -38.76 -8.51 -1.01
CA GLU A 316 -37.85 -8.27 -2.14
C GLU A 316 -38.65 -8.19 -3.47
N GLU A 317 -39.68 -8.99 -3.67
CA GLU A 317 -40.50 -8.96 -4.87
C GLU A 317 -41.28 -7.65 -5.01
N LEU A 318 -41.87 -7.14 -3.91
CA LEU A 318 -42.58 -5.86 -3.88
C LEU A 318 -41.65 -4.70 -4.26
N VAL A 319 -40.47 -4.67 -3.66
CA VAL A 319 -39.47 -3.62 -3.93
C VAL A 319 -38.93 -3.74 -5.35
N LYS A 320 -38.64 -4.96 -5.82
CA LYS A 320 -38.13 -5.24 -7.16
C LYS A 320 -39.10 -4.81 -8.25
N GLN A 321 -40.39 -5.14 -8.12
CA GLN A 321 -41.41 -4.69 -9.06
C GLN A 321 -41.41 -3.17 -9.21
N LYS A 322 -41.35 -2.41 -8.11
CA LYS A 322 -41.34 -0.96 -8.16
C LYS A 322 -40.01 -0.39 -8.71
N VAL A 323 -38.91 -1.05 -8.44
CA VAL A 323 -37.59 -0.68 -9.02
C VAL A 323 -37.56 -0.95 -10.53
N ASP A 324 -38.11 -2.07 -11.00
CA ASP A 324 -38.12 -2.41 -12.42
C ASP A 324 -39.07 -1.50 -13.21
N GLU A 325 -40.21 -1.10 -12.61
CA GLU A 325 -41.16 -0.12 -13.16
C GLU A 325 -40.51 1.24 -13.38
N LEU A 326 -39.91 1.80 -12.34
CA LEU A 326 -39.38 3.20 -12.36
C LEU A 326 -38.00 3.32 -12.97
N PHE A 327 -37.21 2.24 -12.94
CA PHE A 327 -35.82 2.26 -13.36
C PHE A 327 -35.47 1.06 -14.27
N PRO A 328 -36.02 0.98 -15.49
CA PRO A 328 -35.77 -0.14 -16.40
C PRO A 328 -34.28 -0.25 -16.78
N GLU A 329 -33.79 -1.47 -16.93
CA GLU A 329 -32.43 -1.75 -17.36
C GLU A 329 -32.18 -1.38 -18.83
N LYS A 330 -31.06 -0.76 -19.12
CA LYS A 330 -30.65 -0.36 -20.47
C LYS A 330 -29.29 -0.96 -20.82
N LYS A 331 -29.18 -1.54 -22.02
CA LYS A 331 -27.90 -2.02 -22.59
C LYS A 331 -27.16 -0.85 -23.26
N VAL A 332 -25.95 -0.54 -22.80
CA VAL A 332 -25.13 0.55 -23.33
C VAL A 332 -23.86 -0.03 -23.94
N ARG A 333 -23.53 0.34 -25.18
CA ARG A 333 -22.27 0.02 -25.81
C ARG A 333 -21.17 0.95 -25.32
N VAL A 334 -20.10 0.41 -24.75
CA VAL A 334 -18.96 1.17 -24.24
C VAL A 334 -17.74 0.81 -25.06
N THR A 335 -17.13 1.80 -25.72
CA THR A 335 -15.87 1.61 -26.45
C THR A 335 -14.69 1.93 -25.55
N LYS A 336 -13.58 1.22 -25.68
CA LYS A 336 -12.36 1.45 -24.88
C LYS A 336 -11.71 2.83 -25.12
N LYS A 337 -12.06 3.50 -26.23
CA LYS A 337 -11.54 4.82 -26.61
C LYS A 337 -12.29 5.98 -25.98
N ASP A 338 -13.49 5.78 -25.47
CA ASP A 338 -14.31 6.86 -24.91
C ASP A 338 -13.75 7.28 -23.53
N LYS A 339 -13.48 8.57 -23.38
CA LYS A 339 -13.20 9.12 -22.05
C LYS A 339 -14.50 9.13 -21.24
N GLU A 340 -14.43 8.82 -19.95
CA GLU A 340 -15.63 8.63 -19.09
C GLU A 340 -16.57 9.85 -19.02
N PHE A 341 -16.10 11.05 -19.31
CA PHE A 341 -16.90 12.26 -19.32
C PHE A 341 -17.54 12.58 -20.68
N ILE A 342 -17.35 11.73 -21.69
CA ILE A 342 -17.97 11.90 -23.00
C ILE A 342 -19.43 11.44 -22.94
N THR A 343 -20.34 12.42 -22.89
CA THR A 343 -21.79 12.18 -22.88
C THR A 343 -22.33 11.91 -24.27
N ALA A 344 -23.55 11.37 -24.35
CA ALA A 344 -24.26 11.19 -25.62
C ALA A 344 -24.46 12.52 -26.35
N GLU A 345 -24.70 13.62 -25.63
CA GLU A 345 -24.79 14.98 -26.17
C GLU A 345 -23.50 15.42 -26.82
N LEU A 346 -22.35 15.25 -26.16
CA LEU A 346 -21.03 15.58 -26.72
C LEU A 346 -20.73 14.78 -28.01
N LYS A 347 -21.09 13.48 -28.03
CA LYS A 347 -20.97 12.66 -29.24
C LYS A 347 -21.85 13.17 -30.38
N THR A 348 -23.04 13.65 -30.07
CA THR A 348 -23.97 14.23 -31.08
C THR A 348 -23.42 15.52 -31.63
N LEU A 349 -22.90 16.41 -30.81
CA LEU A 349 -22.26 17.66 -31.21
C LEU A 349 -21.00 17.41 -32.06
N ASP A 350 -20.17 16.44 -31.68
CA ASP A 350 -18.99 16.07 -32.47
C ASP A 350 -19.35 15.52 -33.86
N ARG A 351 -20.42 14.70 -33.94
CA ARG A 351 -20.93 14.23 -35.24
C ARG A 351 -21.49 15.36 -36.09
N LYS A 352 -22.27 16.30 -35.54
CA LYS A 352 -22.80 17.47 -36.24
C LYS A 352 -21.66 18.32 -36.79
N LYS A 353 -20.70 18.68 -35.95
CA LYS A 353 -19.50 19.45 -36.34
C LYS A 353 -18.70 18.75 -37.45
N LYS A 354 -18.49 17.42 -37.38
CA LYS A 354 -17.77 16.66 -38.40
C LYS A 354 -18.53 16.60 -39.74
N ARG A 355 -19.86 16.41 -39.71
CA ARG A 355 -20.71 16.44 -40.93
C ARG A 355 -20.67 17.78 -41.60
N GLU A 356 -20.76 18.87 -40.83
CA GLU A 356 -20.70 20.23 -41.36
C GLU A 356 -19.33 20.49 -42.01
N TRP A 357 -18.23 20.10 -41.34
CA TRP A 357 -16.88 20.18 -41.92
C TRP A 357 -16.74 19.44 -43.25
N GLN A 358 -17.28 18.21 -43.32
CA GLN A 358 -17.23 17.39 -44.53
C GLN A 358 -18.05 17.98 -45.69
N LYS A 359 -19.16 18.67 -45.38
CA LYS A 359 -20.08 19.21 -46.35
C LYS A 359 -19.65 20.61 -46.85
N ASN A 360 -19.25 21.49 -45.93
CA ASN A 360 -19.08 22.93 -46.18
C ASN A 360 -17.73 23.50 -45.74
N GLY A 361 -16.79 22.64 -45.38
CA GLY A 361 -15.45 23.01 -44.90
C GLY A 361 -15.50 23.92 -43.66
N ARG A 362 -14.75 25.02 -43.67
CA ARG A 362 -14.65 25.99 -42.55
C ARG A 362 -15.79 27.01 -42.56
N SER A 363 -17.04 26.60 -42.71
CA SER A 363 -18.21 27.46 -42.69
C SER A 363 -18.40 28.17 -41.33
N GLU A 364 -19.18 29.25 -41.30
CA GLU A 364 -19.54 29.97 -40.06
C GLU A 364 -20.29 29.04 -39.10
N LEU A 365 -21.19 28.21 -39.64
CA LEU A 365 -21.92 27.18 -38.89
C LEU A 365 -20.97 26.15 -38.25
N TYR A 366 -19.94 25.71 -38.99
CA TYR A 366 -18.90 24.85 -38.41
C TYR A 366 -18.18 25.54 -37.26
N LEU A 367 -17.79 26.79 -37.37
CA LEU A 367 -17.10 27.54 -36.32
C LEU A 367 -17.99 27.75 -35.09
N ARG A 368 -19.30 27.93 -35.27
CA ARG A 368 -20.26 27.99 -34.15
C ARG A 368 -20.40 26.64 -33.45
N GLN A 369 -20.60 25.55 -34.19
CA GLN A 369 -20.68 24.18 -33.66
C GLN A 369 -19.38 23.74 -32.98
N LYS A 370 -18.25 24.19 -33.52
CA LYS A 370 -16.94 23.91 -32.88
C LYS A 370 -16.81 24.62 -31.54
N ARG A 371 -17.21 25.87 -31.40
CA ARG A 371 -17.19 26.63 -30.14
C ARG A 371 -18.12 26.00 -29.10
N ASP A 372 -19.36 25.65 -29.49
CA ASP A 372 -20.32 25.00 -28.59
C ASP A 372 -19.80 23.63 -28.11
N PHE A 373 -19.23 22.82 -28.99
CA PHE A 373 -18.58 21.55 -28.60
C PHE A 373 -17.41 21.76 -27.63
N GLU A 374 -16.50 22.70 -27.93
CA GLU A 374 -15.33 22.97 -27.09
C GLU A 374 -15.71 23.47 -25.69
N GLU A 375 -16.73 24.32 -25.59
CA GLU A 375 -17.24 24.82 -24.31
C GLU A 375 -17.85 23.71 -23.47
N LYS A 376 -18.77 22.92 -24.05
CA LYS A 376 -19.40 21.78 -23.36
C LYS A 376 -18.39 20.69 -23.02
N TYR A 377 -17.43 20.43 -23.89
CA TYR A 377 -16.33 19.49 -23.60
C TYR A 377 -15.47 19.95 -22.42
N LYS A 378 -15.09 21.24 -22.37
CA LYS A 378 -14.32 21.81 -21.25
C LYS A 378 -15.11 21.74 -19.95
N LYS A 379 -16.41 22.04 -19.98
CA LYS A 379 -17.30 21.93 -18.80
C LYS A 379 -17.38 20.49 -18.28
N ALA A 380 -17.69 19.53 -19.14
CA ALA A 380 -17.79 18.10 -18.76
C ALA A 380 -16.45 17.55 -18.25
N ALA A 381 -15.33 17.92 -18.85
CA ALA A 381 -13.99 17.54 -18.40
C ALA A 381 -13.66 18.13 -17.02
N SER A 382 -14.03 19.40 -16.77
CA SER A 382 -13.83 20.06 -15.48
C SER A 382 -14.68 19.41 -14.36
N GLU A 383 -15.94 19.14 -14.63
CA GLU A 383 -16.84 18.46 -13.69
C GLU A 383 -16.35 17.04 -13.35
N HIS A 384 -15.91 16.30 -14.36
CA HIS A 384 -15.31 14.98 -14.15
C HIS A 384 -14.04 15.06 -13.29
N LEU A 385 -13.19 16.05 -13.54
CA LEU A 385 -11.98 16.27 -12.77
C LEU A 385 -12.29 16.60 -11.30
N LYS A 386 -13.25 17.51 -11.06
CA LYS A 386 -13.74 17.84 -9.71
C LYS A 386 -14.26 16.59 -8.99
N LYS A 387 -15.00 15.72 -9.68
CA LYS A 387 -15.45 14.43 -9.15
C LYS A 387 -14.28 13.51 -8.80
N CYS A 388 -13.28 13.37 -9.67
CA CYS A 388 -12.07 12.59 -9.39
C CYS A 388 -11.35 13.10 -8.14
N VAL A 389 -11.19 14.41 -7.99
CA VAL A 389 -10.58 15.02 -6.79
C VAL A 389 -11.43 14.75 -5.56
N SER A 390 -12.75 14.88 -5.65
CA SER A 390 -13.67 14.55 -4.54
C SER A 390 -13.57 13.09 -4.12
N ASP A 391 -13.53 12.17 -5.08
CA ASP A 391 -13.37 10.72 -4.81
C ASP A 391 -12.01 10.41 -4.16
N LEU A 392 -10.93 11.09 -4.57
CA LEU A 392 -9.60 10.96 -3.96
C LEU A 392 -9.52 11.56 -2.54
N LYS A 393 -10.33 12.59 -2.26
CA LYS A 393 -10.48 13.17 -0.91
C LYS A 393 -11.33 12.29 0.02
N SER A 394 -12.13 11.39 -0.53
CA SER A 394 -12.99 10.51 0.25
C SER A 394 -12.17 9.58 1.14
N ALA A 395 -12.57 9.45 2.41
CA ALA A 395 -12.00 8.47 3.34
C ALA A 395 -12.31 7.01 2.95
N GLN A 396 -12.99 6.76 1.83
CA GLN A 396 -13.32 5.43 1.34
C GLN A 396 -12.22 4.89 0.42
N PRO A 397 -11.43 3.88 0.83
CA PRO A 397 -10.32 3.35 0.04
C PRO A 397 -10.73 2.86 -1.36
N GLY A 398 -11.92 2.25 -1.49
CA GLY A 398 -12.43 1.75 -2.76
C GLY A 398 -12.72 2.85 -3.80
N LYS A 399 -13.19 4.03 -3.37
CA LYS A 399 -13.40 5.17 -4.29
C LYS A 399 -12.07 5.72 -4.80
N ALA A 400 -11.11 5.88 -3.89
CA ALA A 400 -9.77 6.35 -4.27
C ALA A 400 -9.11 5.36 -5.23
N ALA A 401 -9.14 4.04 -4.94
CA ALA A 401 -8.57 3.01 -5.81
C ALA A 401 -9.23 2.98 -7.20
N ALA A 402 -10.56 3.03 -7.28
CA ALA A 402 -11.28 3.08 -8.55
C ALA A 402 -10.92 4.34 -9.37
N THR A 403 -10.79 5.49 -8.70
CA THR A 403 -10.39 6.74 -9.36
C THR A 403 -8.94 6.71 -9.80
N LEU A 404 -8.04 6.11 -9.02
CA LEU A 404 -6.64 5.89 -9.42
C LEU A 404 -6.56 5.04 -10.69
N LYS A 405 -7.33 3.94 -10.77
CA LYS A 405 -7.40 3.09 -11.96
C LYS A 405 -7.93 3.86 -13.18
N ARG A 406 -8.96 4.70 -13.00
CA ARG A 406 -9.49 5.59 -14.06
C ARG A 406 -8.47 6.62 -14.55
N LEU A 407 -7.66 7.16 -13.67
CA LEU A 407 -6.59 8.11 -14.00
C LEU A 407 -5.39 7.45 -14.66
N GLY A 408 -5.37 6.12 -14.84
CA GLY A 408 -4.32 5.37 -15.52
C GLY A 408 -3.24 4.83 -14.59
N ALA A 409 -3.59 4.46 -13.36
CA ALA A 409 -2.70 3.72 -12.48
C ALA A 409 -2.22 2.41 -13.11
N GLN A 410 -0.92 2.16 -13.06
CA GLN A 410 -0.34 0.88 -13.49
C GLN A 410 -0.41 -0.15 -12.36
N PRO A 411 -0.35 -1.47 -12.65
CA PRO A 411 -0.14 -2.48 -11.63
C PRO A 411 1.07 -2.11 -10.76
N GLY A 412 0.93 -2.13 -9.45
CA GLY A 412 1.93 -1.66 -8.47
C GLY A 412 1.82 -0.20 -8.03
N ASP A 413 1.06 0.65 -8.72
CA ASP A 413 0.72 2.02 -8.24
C ASP A 413 -0.46 2.02 -7.26
N CYS A 414 -1.31 1.00 -7.32
CA CYS A 414 -2.39 0.75 -6.38
C CYS A 414 -1.90 -0.18 -5.26
N ALA A 415 -2.44 0.00 -4.06
CA ALA A 415 -2.25 -0.97 -2.98
C ALA A 415 -2.73 -2.37 -3.41
N GLU A 416 -2.17 -3.40 -2.81
CA GLU A 416 -2.59 -4.80 -2.92
C GLU A 416 -4.12 -4.92 -3.07
N GLY A 417 -4.60 -5.64 -4.08
CA GLY A 417 -6.01 -5.76 -4.42
C GLY A 417 -6.36 -5.25 -5.82
N SER A 418 -5.47 -5.43 -6.81
CA SER A 418 -5.83 -5.20 -8.21
C SER A 418 -6.93 -6.20 -8.64
N ALA A 419 -7.81 -5.77 -9.54
CA ALA A 419 -8.84 -6.66 -10.05
C ALA A 419 -8.18 -7.85 -10.77
N PHE A 420 -8.59 -9.04 -10.38
CA PHE A 420 -8.15 -10.31 -10.95
C PHE A 420 -8.34 -10.36 -12.49
N THR A 421 -7.38 -10.98 -13.18
CA THR A 421 -7.44 -11.16 -14.63
C THR A 421 -7.27 -12.64 -14.94
N LEU A 422 -8.38 -13.33 -15.24
CA LEU A 422 -8.42 -14.77 -15.55
C LEU A 422 -7.45 -15.21 -16.67
N ALA A 423 -7.17 -14.34 -17.61
CA ALA A 423 -6.37 -14.68 -18.81
C ALA A 423 -4.88 -15.01 -18.57
N ASN A 424 -4.38 -14.89 -17.34
CA ASN A 424 -2.95 -15.06 -17.03
C ASN A 424 -2.63 -16.35 -16.25
N HIS A 425 -3.63 -17.22 -16.01
CA HIS A 425 -3.52 -18.26 -14.99
C HIS A 425 -3.25 -19.67 -15.45
N THR A 426 -3.19 -19.98 -16.76
CA THR A 426 -2.95 -21.34 -17.19
C THR A 426 -2.08 -21.44 -18.42
N SER A 427 -1.13 -22.37 -18.39
CA SER A 427 -0.49 -23.00 -19.55
C SER A 427 -1.48 -23.86 -20.36
N GLU A 428 -2.72 -24.07 -19.86
CA GLU A 428 -3.80 -24.82 -20.48
C GLU A 428 -4.76 -23.86 -21.20
N ASN A 429 -5.23 -24.23 -22.37
CA ASN A 429 -6.19 -23.47 -23.19
C ASN A 429 -7.64 -23.61 -22.63
N LEU A 430 -7.87 -23.32 -21.36
CA LEU A 430 -9.20 -23.35 -20.74
C LEU A 430 -10.05 -22.14 -21.14
N SER A 431 -11.34 -22.34 -21.35
CA SER A 431 -12.29 -21.23 -21.52
C SER A 431 -12.37 -20.38 -20.25
N VAL A 432 -12.88 -19.14 -20.37
CA VAL A 432 -13.02 -18.23 -19.21
C VAL A 432 -13.99 -18.80 -18.20
N GLU A 433 -15.03 -19.50 -18.64
CA GLU A 433 -16.03 -20.19 -17.84
C GLU A 433 -15.39 -21.35 -17.07
N GLN A 434 -14.59 -22.20 -17.73
CA GLN A 434 -13.88 -23.32 -17.08
C GLN A 434 -12.87 -22.81 -16.03
N GLN A 435 -12.17 -21.71 -16.32
CA GLN A 435 -11.27 -21.07 -15.35
C GLN A 435 -12.04 -20.54 -14.12
N LEU A 436 -13.25 -20.02 -14.33
CA LEU A 436 -14.10 -19.56 -13.25
C LEU A 436 -14.58 -20.72 -12.35
N GLU A 437 -14.98 -21.84 -12.96
CA GLU A 437 -15.38 -23.04 -12.21
C GLU A 437 -14.23 -23.65 -11.43
N ARG A 438 -13.04 -23.80 -12.03
CA ARG A 438 -11.83 -24.25 -11.34
C ARG A 438 -11.50 -23.36 -10.12
N LEU A 439 -11.62 -22.05 -10.27
CA LEU A 439 -11.43 -21.10 -9.18
C LEU A 439 -12.51 -21.28 -8.09
N SER A 440 -13.76 -21.54 -8.49
CA SER A 440 -14.87 -21.82 -7.60
C SER A 440 -14.59 -23.07 -6.76
N ASP A 441 -14.16 -24.17 -7.41
CA ASP A 441 -13.80 -25.43 -6.76
C ASP A 441 -12.68 -25.26 -5.74
N TYR A 442 -11.63 -24.53 -6.10
CA TYR A 442 -10.51 -24.24 -5.20
C TYR A 442 -10.97 -23.56 -3.90
N PHE A 443 -11.93 -22.61 -3.97
CA PHE A 443 -12.37 -21.91 -2.76
C PHE A 443 -13.36 -22.67 -1.92
N VAL A 444 -14.16 -23.58 -2.51
CA VAL A 444 -15.12 -24.41 -1.76
C VAL A 444 -14.51 -25.66 -1.18
N ALA A 445 -13.47 -26.22 -1.80
CA ALA A 445 -12.86 -27.49 -1.43
C ALA A 445 -12.60 -27.63 0.09
N VAL A 446 -12.02 -26.59 0.70
CA VAL A 446 -11.72 -26.61 2.15
C VAL A 446 -12.98 -26.61 3.02
N SER A 447 -14.02 -25.90 2.60
CA SER A 447 -15.30 -25.86 3.33
C SER A 447 -16.02 -27.18 3.25
N GLN A 448 -15.89 -27.90 2.12
CA GLN A 448 -16.52 -29.20 1.87
C GLN A 448 -15.85 -30.35 2.63
N GLU A 449 -14.67 -30.13 3.26
CA GLU A 449 -14.09 -31.11 4.21
C GLU A 449 -14.96 -31.28 5.47
N PHE A 450 -15.89 -30.37 5.75
CA PHE A 450 -16.72 -30.39 6.95
C PHE A 450 -18.11 -30.95 6.65
N PRO A 451 -18.71 -31.68 7.61
CA PRO A 451 -20.09 -32.11 7.48
C PRO A 451 -21.06 -30.90 7.60
N PRO A 452 -22.24 -30.97 6.97
CA PRO A 452 -23.29 -29.99 7.19
C PRO A 452 -23.65 -29.86 8.66
N LEU A 453 -24.04 -28.66 9.10
CA LEU A 453 -24.39 -28.40 10.50
C LEU A 453 -25.77 -29.05 10.83
N GLU A 454 -25.71 -30.02 11.76
CA GLU A 454 -26.90 -30.78 12.26
C GLU A 454 -26.85 -30.82 13.79
N MET A 455 -28.03 -31.11 14.41
CA MET A 455 -28.15 -31.11 15.88
C MET A 455 -27.32 -32.19 16.55
N GLU A 456 -27.13 -33.32 15.88
CA GLU A 456 -26.39 -34.51 16.39
C GLU A 456 -24.90 -34.20 16.58
N GLN A 457 -24.36 -33.23 15.84
CA GLN A 457 -22.96 -32.80 15.93
C GLN A 457 -22.69 -31.89 17.12
N LEU A 458 -23.73 -31.33 17.71
CA LEU A 458 -23.59 -30.41 18.84
C LEU A 458 -23.47 -31.18 20.16
N SER A 459 -22.77 -30.58 21.11
CA SER A 459 -22.64 -31.14 22.45
C SER A 459 -24.01 -31.20 23.19
N SER A 460 -24.09 -32.07 24.19
CA SER A 460 -25.27 -32.21 25.05
C SER A 460 -25.67 -30.87 25.69
N GLU A 461 -24.68 -30.11 26.20
CA GLU A 461 -24.88 -28.79 26.83
C GLU A 461 -25.50 -27.81 25.82
N THR A 462 -25.00 -27.77 24.59
CA THR A 462 -25.54 -26.90 23.55
C THR A 462 -26.97 -27.27 23.19
N ARG A 463 -27.24 -28.57 23.06
CA ARG A 463 -28.60 -29.08 22.79
C ARG A 463 -29.57 -28.75 23.93
N GLN A 464 -29.12 -28.85 25.18
CA GLN A 464 -29.96 -28.45 26.34
C GLN A 464 -30.30 -26.97 26.29
N LYS A 465 -29.33 -26.08 26.05
CA LYS A 465 -29.59 -24.63 25.91
C LYS A 465 -30.58 -24.28 24.79
N LEU A 466 -30.56 -25.07 23.72
CA LEU A 466 -31.52 -24.91 22.63
C LEU A 466 -32.92 -25.39 22.99
N ALA A 467 -33.05 -26.44 23.85
CA ALA A 467 -34.31 -26.95 24.36
C ALA A 467 -34.93 -25.99 25.39
N ASP A 468 -34.11 -25.33 26.20
CA ASP A 468 -34.54 -24.48 27.35
C ASP A 468 -34.88 -23.03 26.93
N ILE A 469 -35.05 -22.74 25.64
CA ILE A 469 -35.39 -21.39 25.18
C ILE A 469 -36.83 -21.03 25.61
N ARG A 470 -36.94 -19.95 26.39
CA ARG A 470 -38.23 -19.41 26.78
C ARG A 470 -38.60 -18.20 25.91
N PRO A 471 -39.88 -18.04 25.52
CA PRO A 471 -40.28 -16.91 24.68
C PRO A 471 -39.94 -15.53 25.26
N GLU A 472 -40.03 -15.38 26.57
CA GLU A 472 -39.69 -14.14 27.30
C GLU A 472 -38.23 -13.74 27.26
N ASP A 473 -37.33 -14.69 27.02
CA ASP A 473 -35.90 -14.42 26.91
C ASP A 473 -35.49 -13.84 25.53
N ILE A 474 -36.39 -13.94 24.54
CA ILE A 474 -36.09 -13.55 23.15
C ILE A 474 -36.24 -12.02 22.99
N PRO A 475 -35.18 -11.30 22.63
CA PRO A 475 -35.25 -9.84 22.50
C PRO A 475 -36.12 -9.41 21.30
N SER A 476 -36.87 -8.32 21.47
CA SER A 476 -37.53 -7.60 20.39
C SER A 476 -36.69 -6.41 19.94
N VAL A 477 -36.60 -6.22 18.62
CA VAL A 477 -35.86 -5.09 18.00
C VAL A 477 -36.84 -4.00 17.60
N GLN A 478 -36.60 -2.78 18.02
CA GLN A 478 -37.36 -1.61 17.61
C GLN A 478 -36.88 -1.05 16.27
N GLU A 479 -37.77 -0.45 15.49
CA GLU A 479 -37.48 0.17 14.20
C GLU A 479 -36.34 1.20 14.29
N TYR A 480 -36.30 1.99 15.37
CA TYR A 480 -35.22 2.98 15.60
C TYR A 480 -33.82 2.36 15.70
N GLU A 481 -33.69 1.17 16.28
CA GLU A 481 -32.40 0.46 16.37
C GLU A 481 -31.89 0.06 14.99
N ILE A 482 -32.80 -0.46 14.14
CA ILE A 482 -32.47 -0.81 12.74
C ILE A 482 -32.17 0.44 11.93
N PHE A 483 -32.93 1.53 12.11
CA PHE A 483 -32.65 2.80 11.47
C PHE A 483 -31.23 3.30 11.77
N GLN A 484 -30.76 3.21 13.01
CA GLN A 484 -29.40 3.58 13.37
C GLN A 484 -28.33 2.75 12.61
N ILE A 485 -28.59 1.46 12.38
CA ILE A 485 -27.67 0.58 11.62
C ILE A 485 -27.68 0.98 10.14
N LEU A 486 -28.84 1.24 9.56
CA LEU A 486 -29.02 1.69 8.17
C LEU A 486 -28.34 3.03 7.94
N ASP A 487 -28.57 4.03 8.81
CA ASP A 487 -28.00 5.37 8.70
C ASP A 487 -26.46 5.36 8.76
N LYS A 488 -25.86 4.61 9.69
CA LYS A 488 -24.40 4.43 9.77
C LYS A 488 -23.83 3.68 8.56
N SER A 489 -24.64 2.97 7.79
CA SER A 489 -24.22 2.14 6.65
C SER A 489 -24.20 2.88 5.31
N LYS A 490 -24.67 4.13 5.23
CA LYS A 490 -24.90 4.94 4.00
C LYS A 490 -23.75 5.05 2.98
N LYS A 491 -22.55 4.58 3.32
CA LYS A 491 -21.35 4.76 2.47
C LYS A 491 -20.99 3.55 1.60
N LYS A 492 -21.62 2.39 1.77
CA LYS A 492 -21.26 1.17 1.03
C LYS A 492 -21.94 1.14 -0.35
N LYS A 493 -21.15 1.00 -1.41
CA LYS A 493 -21.62 0.94 -2.81
C LYS A 493 -21.61 -0.48 -3.41
N SER A 494 -21.13 -1.48 -2.67
CA SER A 494 -21.19 -2.88 -3.13
C SER A 494 -22.62 -3.31 -3.30
N SER A 495 -22.89 -4.11 -4.33
CA SER A 495 -24.19 -4.63 -4.66
C SER A 495 -24.03 -6.03 -5.24
N VAL A 496 -24.86 -6.95 -4.84
CA VAL A 496 -24.98 -8.28 -5.41
C VAL A 496 -26.13 -8.32 -6.43
N PRO A 497 -26.19 -9.30 -7.32
CA PRO A 497 -27.33 -9.47 -8.21
C PRO A 497 -28.63 -9.52 -7.41
N GLY A 498 -29.69 -8.85 -7.89
CA GLY A 498 -30.99 -8.75 -7.19
C GLY A 498 -31.09 -7.67 -6.11
N ASP A 499 -29.98 -7.09 -5.65
CA ASP A 499 -30.02 -6.01 -4.67
C ASP A 499 -30.69 -4.73 -5.20
N MET A 500 -31.44 -4.05 -4.33
CA MET A 500 -31.81 -2.66 -4.56
C MET A 500 -30.59 -1.78 -4.87
N PRO A 501 -30.65 -0.88 -5.87
CA PRO A 501 -29.55 0.04 -6.15
C PRO A 501 -29.08 0.79 -4.89
N PRO A 502 -27.75 0.92 -4.65
CA PRO A 502 -27.22 1.48 -3.39
C PRO A 502 -27.77 2.87 -3.03
N ARG A 503 -28.03 3.71 -4.03
CA ARG A 503 -28.60 5.03 -3.81
C ARG A 503 -30.01 4.93 -3.22
N LEU A 504 -30.88 4.13 -3.84
CA LEU A 504 -32.24 3.94 -3.39
C LEU A 504 -32.30 3.34 -1.99
N PHE A 505 -31.51 2.29 -1.73
CA PHE A 505 -31.43 1.63 -0.42
C PHE A 505 -31.08 2.57 0.72
N TYR A 506 -30.10 3.47 0.50
CA TYR A 506 -29.64 4.37 1.57
C TYR A 506 -30.47 5.65 1.70
N GLU A 507 -31.07 6.14 0.63
CA GLU A 507 -32.02 7.26 0.71
C GLU A 507 -33.32 6.83 1.39
N ALA A 508 -33.75 5.56 1.23
CA ALA A 508 -34.93 4.97 1.86
C ALA A 508 -34.70 4.41 3.27
N SER A 509 -33.57 4.70 3.92
CA SER A 509 -33.20 4.05 5.21
C SER A 509 -34.23 4.17 6.31
N ALA A 510 -35.00 5.26 6.39
CA ALA A 510 -36.11 5.43 7.35
C ALA A 510 -37.28 4.49 7.07
N ALA A 511 -37.75 4.41 5.79
CA ALA A 511 -38.84 3.55 5.38
C ALA A 511 -38.49 2.06 5.47
N LEU A 512 -37.23 1.68 5.27
CA LEU A 512 -36.74 0.30 5.35
C LEU A 512 -36.54 -0.20 6.79
N ALA A 513 -36.60 0.68 7.79
CA ALA A 513 -36.38 0.30 9.19
C ALA A 513 -37.50 -0.63 9.71
N ALA A 514 -38.76 -0.31 9.39
CA ALA A 514 -39.92 -1.10 9.82
C ALA A 514 -39.89 -2.55 9.28
N PRO A 515 -39.84 -2.80 7.95
CA PRO A 515 -39.80 -4.17 7.44
C PRO A 515 -38.52 -4.92 7.92
N ALA A 516 -37.38 -4.27 8.04
CA ALA A 516 -36.17 -4.91 8.54
C ALA A 516 -36.28 -5.29 10.03
N ALA A 517 -36.94 -4.47 10.87
CA ALA A 517 -37.21 -4.82 12.26
C ALA A 517 -38.20 -6.02 12.36
N ARG A 518 -39.25 -6.06 11.54
CA ARG A 518 -40.16 -7.21 11.47
C ARG A 518 -39.44 -8.49 11.09
N ILE A 519 -38.61 -8.46 10.04
CA ILE A 519 -37.78 -9.60 9.61
C ILE A 519 -36.86 -10.05 10.74
N MET A 520 -36.17 -9.10 11.41
CA MET A 520 -35.25 -9.45 12.50
C MET A 520 -35.96 -10.07 13.70
N ASN A 521 -37.14 -9.57 14.07
CA ASN A 521 -37.95 -10.12 15.13
C ASN A 521 -38.44 -11.54 14.78
N ASN A 522 -38.82 -11.78 13.53
CA ASN A 522 -39.22 -13.14 13.08
C ASN A 522 -38.00 -14.09 13.10
N ILE A 523 -36.79 -13.64 12.69
CA ILE A 523 -35.54 -14.41 12.84
C ILE A 523 -35.28 -14.75 14.31
N ALA A 524 -35.45 -13.80 15.22
CA ALA A 524 -35.26 -14.02 16.66
C ALA A 524 -36.21 -15.08 17.22
N GLN A 525 -37.49 -15.03 16.83
CA GLN A 525 -38.54 -15.98 17.26
C GLN A 525 -38.38 -17.39 16.67
N THR A 526 -38.04 -17.51 15.39
CA THR A 526 -38.02 -18.79 14.68
C THR A 526 -36.63 -19.42 14.62
N GLY A 527 -35.56 -18.59 14.68
CA GLY A 527 -34.22 -19.02 14.36
C GLY A 527 -33.94 -19.20 12.86
N GLU A 528 -34.96 -19.03 12.01
CA GLU A 528 -34.82 -19.21 10.56
C GLU A 528 -34.13 -18.02 9.91
N TRP A 529 -32.92 -18.22 9.41
CA TRP A 529 -32.25 -17.22 8.56
C TRP A 529 -32.73 -17.31 7.13
N PRO A 530 -33.12 -16.21 6.46
CA PRO A 530 -33.68 -16.24 5.09
C PRO A 530 -32.77 -16.95 4.09
N GLN A 531 -33.29 -17.91 3.34
CA GLN A 531 -32.49 -18.72 2.40
C GLN A 531 -31.82 -17.88 1.31
N GLN A 532 -32.48 -16.81 0.83
CA GLN A 532 -31.94 -15.87 -0.16
C GLN A 532 -30.65 -15.17 0.33
N TYR A 533 -30.48 -15.02 1.65
CA TYR A 533 -29.35 -14.36 2.26
C TYR A 533 -28.20 -15.30 2.64
N LYS A 534 -28.37 -16.59 2.43
CA LYS A 534 -27.36 -17.62 2.69
C LYS A 534 -26.38 -17.82 1.52
N THR A 535 -26.71 -17.31 0.32
CA THR A 535 -25.82 -17.36 -0.84
C THR A 535 -24.78 -16.25 -0.77
N GLU A 536 -23.49 -16.62 -0.74
CA GLU A 536 -22.36 -15.72 -0.80
C GLU A 536 -21.93 -15.46 -2.25
N TRP A 537 -21.70 -14.21 -2.58
CA TRP A 537 -21.18 -13.80 -3.87
C TRP A 537 -19.68 -13.55 -3.77
N GLY A 538 -18.88 -14.53 -4.16
CA GLY A 538 -17.42 -14.46 -4.13
C GLY A 538 -16.87 -13.62 -5.27
N VAL A 539 -16.08 -12.58 -4.95
CA VAL A 539 -15.36 -11.77 -5.93
C VAL A 539 -13.86 -12.00 -5.75
N PRO A 540 -13.18 -12.59 -6.76
CA PRO A 540 -11.73 -12.87 -6.65
C PRO A 540 -10.92 -11.58 -6.74
N ILE A 541 -9.90 -11.47 -5.88
CA ILE A 541 -8.92 -10.38 -5.84
C ILE A 541 -7.51 -10.97 -5.75
N GLU A 542 -6.58 -10.44 -6.53
CA GLU A 542 -5.16 -10.86 -6.48
C GLU A 542 -4.52 -10.47 -5.15
N LYS A 543 -3.80 -11.39 -4.49
CA LYS A 543 -2.88 -11.11 -3.38
C LYS A 543 -1.58 -10.52 -3.89
N THR A 544 -1.08 -11.07 -5.01
CA THR A 544 0.08 -10.60 -5.77
C THR A 544 -0.38 -10.25 -7.19
N SER A 545 0.24 -9.27 -7.84
CA SER A 545 -0.17 -8.89 -9.20
C SER A 545 1.01 -8.98 -10.16
N PRO A 546 0.92 -9.83 -11.21
CA PRO A 546 -0.18 -10.76 -11.47
C PRO A 546 -0.18 -11.94 -10.48
N ALA A 547 -1.34 -12.54 -10.23
CA ALA A 547 -1.42 -13.83 -9.56
C ALA A 547 -1.07 -14.94 -10.57
N GLU A 548 -0.29 -15.93 -10.16
CA GLU A 548 0.19 -17.02 -11.03
C GLU A 548 -0.69 -18.27 -10.90
N ASP A 549 -1.35 -18.44 -9.74
CA ASP A 549 -2.22 -19.55 -9.40
C ASP A 549 -3.38 -19.12 -8.49
N GLU A 550 -4.31 -20.05 -8.21
CA GLU A 550 -5.49 -19.81 -7.37
C GLU A 550 -5.11 -19.45 -5.92
N SER A 551 -3.99 -19.97 -5.39
CA SER A 551 -3.55 -19.71 -4.02
C SER A 551 -3.13 -18.26 -3.80
N GLN A 552 -2.71 -17.58 -4.87
CA GLN A 552 -2.36 -16.16 -4.87
C GLN A 552 -3.57 -15.24 -5.06
N THR A 553 -4.78 -15.81 -5.02
CA THR A 553 -6.04 -15.06 -5.03
C THR A 553 -6.69 -15.06 -3.64
N ARG A 554 -7.52 -14.08 -3.40
CA ARG A 554 -8.38 -13.95 -2.22
C ARG A 554 -9.81 -13.79 -2.69
N LEU A 555 -10.74 -14.55 -2.13
CA LEU A 555 -12.14 -14.39 -2.41
C LEU A 555 -12.78 -13.44 -1.39
N ILE A 556 -13.40 -12.37 -1.85
CA ILE A 556 -14.16 -11.46 -0.99
C ILE A 556 -15.64 -11.80 -1.14
N SER A 557 -16.23 -12.25 -0.06
CA SER A 557 -17.67 -12.54 -0.01
C SER A 557 -18.47 -11.25 0.08
N CYS A 558 -19.34 -11.04 -0.89
CA CYS A 558 -20.33 -9.98 -0.90
C CYS A 558 -21.70 -10.60 -0.60
N THR A 559 -22.49 -9.95 0.24
CA THR A 559 -23.85 -10.39 0.62
C THR A 559 -24.84 -9.26 0.36
N ASN A 560 -26.14 -9.60 0.33
CA ASN A 560 -27.25 -8.64 0.19
C ASN A 560 -27.16 -7.53 1.24
N LYS A 561 -27.57 -6.31 0.89
CA LYS A 561 -27.50 -5.16 1.81
C LYS A 561 -28.40 -5.30 3.02
N MET A 562 -29.58 -5.87 2.84
CA MET A 562 -30.50 -6.13 3.97
C MET A 562 -29.85 -7.18 4.89
N ASN A 563 -29.25 -8.24 4.35
CA ASN A 563 -28.51 -9.23 5.14
C ASN A 563 -27.42 -8.58 6.01
N ILE A 564 -26.65 -7.62 5.46
CA ILE A 564 -25.62 -6.89 6.24
C ILE A 564 -26.24 -6.13 7.44
N VAL A 565 -27.47 -5.62 7.31
CA VAL A 565 -28.17 -4.93 8.40
C VAL A 565 -28.57 -5.92 9.49
N LEU A 566 -29.13 -7.08 9.12
CA LEU A 566 -29.51 -8.15 10.03
C LEU A 566 -28.28 -8.72 10.77
N GLU A 567 -27.19 -9.03 10.04
CA GLU A 567 -25.92 -9.49 10.64
C GLU A 567 -25.39 -8.50 11.69
N LYS A 568 -25.46 -7.20 11.41
CA LYS A 568 -25.01 -6.18 12.37
C LYS A 568 -25.87 -6.10 13.62
N GLN A 569 -27.15 -6.38 13.53
CA GLN A 569 -28.00 -6.46 14.71
C GLN A 569 -27.61 -7.67 15.57
N VAL A 570 -27.33 -8.82 14.95
CA VAL A 570 -26.85 -10.01 15.68
C VAL A 570 -25.50 -9.73 16.34
N ILE A 571 -24.57 -9.06 15.65
CA ILE A 571 -23.28 -8.65 16.23
C ILE A 571 -23.48 -7.72 17.43
N LYS A 572 -24.47 -6.81 17.38
CA LYS A 572 -24.79 -5.94 18.52
C LYS A 572 -25.19 -6.79 19.73
N TRP A 573 -26.03 -7.80 19.55
CA TRP A 573 -26.39 -8.73 20.61
C TRP A 573 -25.21 -9.55 21.14
N ILE A 574 -24.37 -10.11 20.23
CA ILE A 574 -23.14 -10.80 20.62
C ILE A 574 -22.27 -9.93 21.52
N LEU A 575 -22.03 -8.67 21.11
CA LEU A 575 -21.19 -7.76 21.88
C LEU A 575 -21.78 -7.37 23.23
N GLN A 576 -23.09 -7.23 23.33
CA GLN A 576 -23.79 -6.93 24.57
C GLN A 576 -23.74 -8.11 25.56
N LEU A 577 -23.91 -9.33 25.07
CA LEU A 577 -24.03 -10.53 25.90
C LEU A 577 -22.69 -11.15 26.26
N VAL A 578 -21.79 -11.28 25.30
CA VAL A 578 -20.55 -12.03 25.47
C VAL A 578 -19.28 -11.22 25.19
N GLY A 579 -19.41 -9.99 24.72
CA GLY A 579 -18.26 -9.14 24.32
C GLY A 579 -17.28 -8.86 25.45
N HIS A 580 -17.73 -8.85 26.70
CA HIS A 580 -16.87 -8.65 27.90
C HIS A 580 -15.95 -9.84 28.18
N LYS A 581 -16.25 -11.04 27.66
CA LYS A 581 -15.46 -12.26 27.80
C LYS A 581 -14.38 -12.42 26.73
N LEU A 582 -14.41 -11.60 25.67
CA LEU A 582 -13.43 -11.65 24.59
C LEU A 582 -12.02 -11.37 25.11
N ASP A 583 -11.04 -12.02 24.49
CA ASP A 583 -9.63 -11.86 24.82
C ASP A 583 -9.19 -10.39 24.74
N LYS A 584 -8.64 -9.87 25.83
CA LYS A 584 -8.15 -8.47 25.94
C LYS A 584 -7.00 -8.20 24.98
N ASP A 585 -6.24 -9.22 24.58
CA ASP A 585 -5.12 -9.17 23.65
C ASP A 585 -5.55 -9.25 22.18
N GLN A 586 -6.85 -9.41 21.89
CA GLN A 586 -7.40 -9.24 20.55
C GLN A 586 -7.64 -7.75 20.27
N PHE A 587 -6.86 -7.18 19.33
CA PHE A 587 -6.97 -5.78 18.92
C PHE A 587 -7.83 -5.60 17.66
N GLY A 588 -7.79 -6.60 16.78
CA GLY A 588 -8.54 -6.57 15.53
C GLY A 588 -10.04 -6.76 15.76
N GLY A 589 -10.87 -6.03 15.02
CA GLY A 589 -12.33 -6.08 15.16
C GLY A 589 -12.90 -5.34 16.38
N GLN A 590 -12.08 -4.96 17.36
CA GLN A 590 -12.53 -4.30 18.60
C GLN A 590 -12.58 -2.77 18.49
N LYS A 591 -13.66 -2.17 18.99
CA LYS A 591 -13.85 -0.72 19.04
C LYS A 591 -12.79 -0.05 19.90
N GLY A 592 -12.22 1.05 19.42
CA GLY A 592 -11.20 1.83 20.14
C GLY A 592 -9.77 1.31 19.97
N SER A 593 -9.58 0.10 19.45
CA SER A 593 -8.27 -0.46 19.14
C SER A 593 -7.75 -0.05 17.75
N SER A 594 -6.45 -0.06 17.57
CA SER A 594 -5.78 0.22 16.30
C SER A 594 -4.45 -0.54 16.20
N ILE A 595 -3.92 -0.67 14.98
CA ILE A 595 -2.59 -1.26 14.73
C ILE A 595 -1.50 -0.62 15.61
N SER A 596 -1.60 0.70 15.87
CA SER A 596 -0.66 1.37 16.78
C SER A 596 -0.69 0.80 18.18
N HIS A 597 -1.86 0.49 18.73
CA HIS A 597 -1.97 -0.11 20.08
C HIS A 597 -1.31 -1.48 20.12
N TYR A 598 -1.59 -2.34 19.14
CA TYR A 598 -0.97 -3.66 18.99
C TYR A 598 0.57 -3.58 18.95
N LEU A 599 1.12 -2.74 18.05
CA LEU A 599 2.56 -2.59 17.88
C LEU A 599 3.24 -1.95 19.12
N ILE A 600 2.57 -1.01 19.80
CA ILE A 600 3.08 -0.37 21.01
C ILE A 600 3.21 -1.39 22.14
N GLU A 601 2.19 -2.20 22.41
CA GLU A 601 2.25 -3.20 23.49
C GLU A 601 3.26 -4.30 23.18
N MET A 602 3.30 -4.80 21.95
CA MET A 602 4.28 -5.79 21.51
C MET A 602 5.71 -5.28 21.72
N THR A 603 6.00 -4.07 21.25
CA THR A 603 7.35 -3.51 21.35
C THR A 603 7.69 -3.10 22.78
N ASN A 604 6.70 -2.66 23.57
CA ASN A 604 6.91 -2.37 24.99
C ASN A 604 7.36 -3.62 25.75
N PHE A 605 6.76 -4.78 25.50
CA PHE A 605 7.20 -6.06 26.09
C PHE A 605 8.68 -6.35 25.78
N ILE A 606 9.08 -6.21 24.52
CA ILE A 606 10.46 -6.48 24.06
C ILE A 606 11.44 -5.49 24.73
N LEU A 607 11.15 -4.19 24.63
CA LEU A 607 12.06 -3.13 25.09
C LEU A 607 12.16 -3.09 26.62
N TYR A 608 11.06 -3.37 27.34
CA TYR A 608 11.08 -3.47 28.78
C TYR A 608 12.00 -4.58 29.27
N ASN A 609 11.89 -5.79 28.68
CA ASN A 609 12.74 -6.92 29.03
C ASN A 609 14.23 -6.67 28.69
N GLN A 610 14.51 -5.96 27.58
CA GLN A 610 15.87 -5.53 27.23
C GLN A 610 16.42 -4.41 28.16
N ASP A 611 15.56 -3.62 28.79
CA ASP A 611 15.92 -2.52 29.69
C ASP A 611 16.18 -2.95 31.13
N MET A 612 16.01 -4.23 31.47
CA MET A 612 16.25 -4.79 32.80
C MET A 612 17.73 -4.69 33.23
N LYS A 613 18.02 -4.80 34.54
CA LYS A 613 19.39 -4.88 35.08
C LYS A 613 20.17 -6.02 34.41
N ASN A 614 19.53 -7.17 34.26
CA ASN A 614 19.99 -8.31 33.45
C ASN A 614 19.12 -8.34 32.18
N PRO A 615 19.58 -7.76 31.06
CA PRO A 615 18.79 -7.70 29.83
C PRO A 615 18.40 -9.10 29.36
N GLN A 616 17.13 -9.28 29.03
CA GLN A 616 16.59 -10.52 28.49
C GLN A 616 16.44 -10.42 26.98
N ALA A 617 16.70 -11.48 26.27
CA ALA A 617 16.27 -11.61 24.87
C ALA A 617 14.77 -11.91 24.83
N THR A 618 14.15 -11.58 23.71
CA THR A 618 12.75 -11.93 23.44
C THR A 618 12.69 -12.69 22.13
N LEU A 619 12.08 -13.89 22.17
CA LEU A 619 11.72 -14.63 20.97
C LEU A 619 10.25 -14.37 20.67
N ALA A 620 9.95 -14.08 19.40
CA ALA A 620 8.60 -13.90 18.89
C ALA A 620 8.28 -15.01 17.86
N ALA A 621 7.12 -15.63 17.95
CA ALA A 621 6.52 -16.43 16.88
C ALA A 621 5.37 -15.67 16.26
N LEU A 622 5.44 -15.50 14.93
CA LEU A 622 4.46 -14.80 14.10
C LEU A 622 3.68 -15.87 13.35
N LEU A 623 2.53 -16.24 13.90
CA LEU A 623 1.72 -17.36 13.44
C LEU A 623 0.75 -16.92 12.34
N ASP A 624 0.64 -17.71 11.27
CA ASP A 624 -0.28 -17.51 10.15
C ASP A 624 -1.19 -18.74 10.00
N TYR A 625 -2.50 -18.54 9.85
CA TYR A 625 -3.44 -19.63 9.63
C TYR A 625 -3.60 -19.95 8.14
N LYS A 626 -3.60 -21.22 7.79
CA LYS A 626 -3.84 -21.70 6.42
C LYS A 626 -5.33 -21.59 6.10
N GLN A 627 -5.70 -20.63 5.25
CA GLN A 627 -7.11 -20.38 4.85
C GLN A 627 -8.07 -20.27 6.06
N GLY A 628 -7.67 -19.58 7.13
CA GLY A 628 -8.37 -19.57 8.41
C GLY A 628 -9.87 -19.29 8.33
N PHE A 629 -10.31 -18.33 7.51
CA PHE A 629 -11.72 -18.06 7.31
C PHE A 629 -12.50 -19.24 6.71
N ASN A 630 -11.90 -20.03 5.82
CA ASN A 630 -12.57 -21.16 5.17
C ASN A 630 -12.60 -22.41 6.06
N ARG A 631 -11.74 -22.46 7.12
CA ARG A 631 -11.61 -23.61 8.03
C ARG A 631 -12.44 -23.51 9.31
N CYS A 632 -13.41 -22.62 9.39
CA CYS A 632 -14.29 -22.50 10.54
C CYS A 632 -15.40 -23.58 10.45
N GLN A 633 -15.29 -24.68 11.20
CA GLN A 633 -16.35 -25.68 11.32
C GLN A 633 -17.51 -25.10 12.15
N HIS A 634 -18.72 -25.10 11.59
CA HIS A 634 -19.86 -24.40 12.18
C HIS A 634 -20.33 -25.03 13.50
N SER A 635 -20.32 -26.37 13.63
CA SER A 635 -20.69 -27.06 14.88
C SER A 635 -19.73 -26.69 16.03
N ILE A 636 -18.42 -26.63 15.76
CA ILE A 636 -17.43 -26.23 16.76
C ILE A 636 -17.65 -24.77 17.18
N PHE A 637 -17.88 -23.87 16.22
CA PHE A 637 -18.18 -22.46 16.51
C PHE A 637 -19.40 -22.30 17.43
N ILE A 638 -20.48 -23.04 17.16
CA ILE A 638 -21.71 -23.03 17.96
C ILE A 638 -21.44 -23.56 19.37
N ASP A 639 -20.70 -24.66 19.51
CA ASP A 639 -20.32 -25.23 20.80
C ASP A 639 -19.43 -24.28 21.63
N ILE A 640 -18.47 -23.60 21.00
CA ILE A 640 -17.65 -22.55 21.65
C ILE A 640 -18.54 -21.45 22.25
N LEU A 641 -19.49 -20.95 21.49
CA LEU A 641 -20.42 -19.91 21.99
C LEU A 641 -21.24 -20.38 23.19
N ALA A 642 -21.72 -21.62 23.13
CA ALA A 642 -22.53 -22.22 24.18
C ALA A 642 -21.71 -22.47 25.47
N LYS A 643 -20.56 -23.09 25.35
CA LYS A 643 -19.72 -23.54 26.48
C LYS A 643 -18.79 -22.44 27.00
N ASP A 644 -17.92 -21.90 26.13
CA ASP A 644 -16.87 -20.97 26.58
C ASP A 644 -17.45 -19.59 26.91
N TYR A 645 -18.46 -19.17 26.14
CA TYR A 645 -19.06 -17.83 26.31
C TYR A 645 -20.39 -17.83 27.04
N ASN A 646 -21.00 -19.01 27.29
CA ASN A 646 -22.32 -19.14 27.90
C ASN A 646 -23.37 -18.25 27.22
N ALA A 647 -23.38 -18.29 25.86
CA ALA A 647 -24.38 -17.56 25.08
C ALA A 647 -25.79 -18.16 25.30
N PRO A 648 -26.86 -17.32 25.32
CA PRO A 648 -28.22 -17.81 25.50
C PRO A 648 -28.70 -18.63 24.29
N GLY A 649 -29.55 -19.62 24.55
CA GLY A 649 -30.05 -20.56 23.54
C GLY A 649 -30.68 -19.90 22.31
N TRP A 650 -31.46 -18.80 22.49
CA TRP A 650 -32.07 -18.07 21.39
C TRP A 650 -31.02 -17.47 20.42
N LEU A 651 -29.87 -16.96 20.94
CA LEU A 651 -28.81 -16.43 20.09
C LEU A 651 -28.08 -17.56 19.34
N ILE A 652 -27.84 -18.69 20.03
CA ILE A 652 -27.29 -19.90 19.43
C ILE A 652 -28.20 -20.38 18.27
N ARG A 653 -29.53 -20.45 18.48
CA ARG A 653 -30.51 -20.84 17.45
C ARG A 653 -30.44 -19.93 16.21
N ILE A 654 -30.37 -18.60 16.38
CA ILE A 654 -30.18 -17.65 15.26
C ILE A 654 -28.92 -17.97 14.48
N LEU A 655 -27.78 -18.17 15.17
CA LEU A 655 -26.48 -18.43 14.55
C LEU A 655 -26.44 -19.79 13.86
N MET A 656 -27.11 -20.80 14.39
CA MET A 656 -27.34 -22.09 13.69
C MET A 656 -28.08 -21.86 12.38
N GLY A 657 -29.20 -21.12 12.42
CA GLY A 657 -29.95 -20.76 11.23
C GLY A 657 -29.10 -20.01 10.20
N TYR A 658 -28.21 -19.13 10.64
CA TYR A 658 -27.27 -18.43 9.75
C TYR A 658 -26.25 -19.37 9.12
N CYS A 659 -25.70 -20.32 9.88
CA CYS A 659 -24.63 -21.22 9.46
C CYS A 659 -25.13 -22.38 8.58
N SER A 660 -26.40 -22.84 8.75
CA SER A 660 -26.92 -23.99 8.02
C SER A 660 -27.24 -23.70 6.55
N LYS A 661 -27.05 -24.69 5.67
CA LYS A 661 -27.43 -24.66 4.23
C LYS A 661 -26.91 -23.40 3.48
N ARG A 662 -25.64 -23.00 3.77
CA ARG A 662 -25.00 -21.88 3.08
C ARG A 662 -24.50 -22.31 1.71
N LYS A 663 -24.48 -21.35 0.77
CA LYS A 663 -24.05 -21.58 -0.61
C LYS A 663 -23.13 -20.46 -1.08
N MET A 664 -22.34 -20.72 -2.12
CA MET A 664 -21.44 -19.75 -2.73
C MET A 664 -21.56 -19.76 -4.25
N ARG A 665 -21.48 -18.55 -4.86
CA ARG A 665 -21.28 -18.34 -6.30
C ARG A 665 -20.10 -17.42 -6.51
N VAL A 666 -19.17 -17.80 -7.35
CA VAL A 666 -18.05 -16.92 -7.73
C VAL A 666 -18.46 -16.07 -8.91
N ARG A 667 -18.24 -14.75 -8.82
CA ARG A 667 -18.56 -13.78 -9.88
C ARG A 667 -17.32 -13.09 -10.40
N TYR A 668 -17.13 -13.15 -11.71
CA TYR A 668 -16.07 -12.41 -12.40
C TYR A 668 -16.67 -11.56 -13.53
N LYS A 669 -16.66 -10.23 -13.37
CA LYS A 669 -17.31 -9.26 -14.28
C LYS A 669 -18.81 -9.54 -14.43
N GLN A 670 -19.24 -10.07 -15.61
CA GLN A 670 -20.64 -10.45 -15.91
C GLN A 670 -20.85 -11.97 -15.84
N LEU A 671 -19.79 -12.76 -15.73
CA LEU A 671 -19.87 -14.21 -15.59
C LEU A 671 -20.15 -14.57 -14.14
N VAL A 672 -20.97 -15.59 -13.95
CA VAL A 672 -21.34 -16.15 -12.65
C VAL A 672 -21.12 -17.65 -12.73
N GLY A 673 -20.34 -18.19 -11.80
CA GLY A 673 -20.13 -19.62 -11.67
C GLY A 673 -21.34 -20.31 -11.07
N GLU A 674 -21.29 -21.65 -11.06
CA GLU A 674 -22.33 -22.49 -10.46
C GLU A 674 -22.47 -22.27 -8.95
N GLU A 675 -23.64 -22.58 -8.43
CA GLU A 675 -23.91 -22.52 -6.99
C GLU A 675 -23.40 -23.79 -6.31
N LYS A 676 -22.52 -23.60 -5.30
CA LYS A 676 -21.89 -24.70 -4.55
C LYS A 676 -22.19 -24.60 -3.06
N ASP A 677 -22.42 -25.72 -2.41
CA ASP A 677 -22.64 -25.76 -0.97
C ASP A 677 -21.34 -25.49 -0.20
N ILE A 678 -21.46 -24.71 0.89
CA ILE A 678 -20.36 -24.38 1.81
C ILE A 678 -20.77 -24.73 3.24
N PRO A 679 -20.61 -25.99 3.67
CA PRO A 679 -21.01 -26.44 5.00
C PRO A 679 -20.18 -25.88 6.15
N GLY A 680 -19.04 -25.25 5.86
CA GLY A 680 -18.18 -24.58 6.82
C GLY A 680 -17.67 -23.24 6.32
N GLY A 681 -16.89 -22.55 7.15
CA GLY A 681 -16.23 -21.29 6.83
C GLY A 681 -16.98 -20.06 7.32
N GLY A 682 -16.21 -18.96 7.46
CA GLY A 682 -16.71 -17.60 7.72
C GLY A 682 -16.59 -16.75 6.47
N ALA A 683 -17.70 -16.14 6.01
CA ALA A 683 -17.72 -15.29 4.82
C ALA A 683 -16.72 -14.12 4.91
N GLN A 684 -15.60 -14.19 4.19
CA GLN A 684 -14.58 -13.15 4.22
C GLN A 684 -15.08 -11.85 3.57
N GLY A 685 -15.62 -10.93 4.36
CA GLY A 685 -16.18 -9.67 3.91
C GLY A 685 -17.59 -9.39 4.45
N ALA A 686 -18.31 -10.42 4.88
CA ALA A 686 -19.55 -10.28 5.64
C ALA A 686 -19.24 -9.92 7.12
N PRO A 687 -20.10 -9.15 7.78
CA PRO A 687 -19.88 -8.77 9.18
C PRO A 687 -19.77 -9.96 10.13
N LEU A 688 -20.69 -10.92 10.09
CA LEU A 688 -20.66 -12.11 10.95
C LEU A 688 -19.48 -13.04 10.66
N GLY A 689 -19.04 -13.17 9.41
CA GLY A 689 -17.91 -14.02 9.05
C GLY A 689 -16.63 -13.70 9.82
N LEU A 690 -16.37 -12.41 10.09
CA LEU A 690 -15.26 -11.99 10.95
C LEU A 690 -15.43 -12.53 12.39
N TRP A 691 -16.64 -12.47 12.95
CA TRP A 691 -16.89 -12.87 14.34
C TRP A 691 -16.81 -14.39 14.50
N ILE A 692 -17.30 -15.17 13.51
CA ILE A 692 -17.11 -16.61 13.48
C ILE A 692 -15.62 -16.95 13.61
N PHE A 693 -14.78 -16.36 12.76
CA PHE A 693 -13.33 -16.59 12.81
C PHE A 693 -12.70 -16.16 14.15
N LEU A 694 -13.09 -14.99 14.68
CA LEU A 694 -12.56 -14.49 15.96
C LEU A 694 -12.84 -15.43 17.13
N PHE A 695 -14.05 -15.97 17.25
CA PHE A 695 -14.41 -16.93 18.29
C PHE A 695 -13.60 -18.24 18.16
N MET A 696 -13.31 -18.68 16.93
CA MET A 696 -12.50 -19.88 16.69
C MET A 696 -11.07 -19.77 17.22
N ILE A 697 -10.52 -18.56 17.36
CA ILE A 697 -9.12 -18.34 17.79
C ILE A 697 -9.00 -17.54 19.10
N ASP A 698 -10.09 -17.13 19.72
CA ASP A 698 -10.07 -16.15 20.81
C ASP A 698 -9.26 -16.64 22.02
N SER A 699 -9.47 -17.86 22.50
CA SER A 699 -8.80 -18.45 23.67
C SER A 699 -7.38 -18.99 23.38
N ALA A 700 -6.87 -18.88 22.13
CA ALA A 700 -5.55 -19.37 21.77
C ALA A 700 -4.42 -18.60 22.45
N GLY A 701 -3.37 -19.32 22.93
CA GLY A 701 -2.16 -18.76 23.53
C GLY A 701 -2.28 -18.39 25.00
N PRO A 702 -1.18 -17.91 25.62
CA PRO A 702 -1.10 -17.67 27.06
C PRO A 702 -2.11 -16.62 27.53
N GLN A 703 -2.59 -16.76 28.76
CA GLN A 703 -3.44 -15.76 29.38
C GLN A 703 -2.63 -14.49 29.72
N SER A 704 -3.18 -13.32 29.43
CA SER A 704 -2.54 -12.06 29.78
C SER A 704 -2.56 -11.85 31.30
N THR A 705 -1.45 -11.34 31.86
CA THR A 705 -1.39 -10.96 33.26
C THR A 705 -2.34 -9.76 33.52
N GLU A 706 -3.10 -9.78 34.61
CA GLU A 706 -4.02 -8.67 34.94
C GLU A 706 -3.29 -7.38 35.38
N GLN A 707 -1.97 -7.43 35.57
CA GLN A 707 -1.20 -6.28 36.04
C GLN A 707 -1.17 -5.16 35.01
N SER A 708 -1.47 -3.93 35.49
CA SER A 708 -1.34 -2.73 34.67
C SER A 708 0.08 -2.54 34.14
N ILE A 709 0.22 -2.36 32.81
CA ILE A 709 1.52 -2.04 32.19
C ILE A 709 2.15 -0.82 32.88
N GLY A 710 1.39 0.24 33.16
CA GLY A 710 1.87 1.43 33.85
C GLY A 710 2.48 1.14 35.22
N ASN A 711 1.83 0.29 36.03
CA ASN A 711 2.36 -0.11 37.33
C ASN A 711 3.65 -0.90 37.21
N ILE A 712 3.77 -1.81 36.24
CA ILE A 712 4.98 -2.60 36.04
C ILE A 712 6.16 -1.70 35.62
N ILE A 713 5.99 -0.84 34.63
CA ILE A 713 7.09 -0.03 34.06
C ILE A 713 7.52 1.15 34.92
N THR A 714 6.70 1.56 35.90
CA THR A 714 7.03 2.63 36.86
C THR A 714 7.67 2.13 38.15
N GLN A 715 7.82 0.79 38.32
CA GLN A 715 8.53 0.22 39.44
C GLN A 715 9.99 0.68 39.48
N PRO A 716 10.57 0.83 40.73
CA PRO A 716 11.98 1.10 40.86
C PRO A 716 12.83 0.05 40.12
N MET A 717 13.92 0.46 39.51
CA MET A 717 14.76 -0.41 38.65
C MET A 717 15.21 -1.71 39.34
N ASN A 718 15.51 -1.64 40.60
CA ASN A 718 16.02 -2.78 41.38
C ASN A 718 14.92 -3.80 41.75
N SER A 719 13.64 -3.40 41.73
CA SER A 719 12.50 -4.26 42.04
C SER A 719 11.75 -4.79 40.83
N ARG A 720 12.18 -4.44 39.61
CA ARG A 720 11.53 -4.88 38.38
C ARG A 720 11.65 -6.37 38.17
N LYS A 721 10.50 -7.00 37.85
CA LYS A 721 10.43 -8.40 37.42
C LYS A 721 10.34 -8.47 35.90
N LYS A 722 10.93 -9.51 35.28
CA LYS A 722 10.81 -9.77 33.84
C LYS A 722 9.35 -10.05 33.47
N MET A 723 8.93 -9.64 32.31
CA MET A 723 7.69 -10.13 31.68
C MET A 723 8.03 -11.44 30.99
N GLU A 724 7.41 -12.56 31.40
CA GLU A 724 7.82 -13.89 30.92
C GLU A 724 7.29 -14.17 29.52
N LYS A 725 5.99 -14.04 29.33
CA LYS A 725 5.31 -14.33 28.06
C LYS A 725 4.07 -13.46 27.87
N THR A 726 3.69 -13.26 26.62
CA THR A 726 2.45 -12.56 26.22
C THR A 726 2.05 -12.94 24.82
N LYS A 727 0.81 -12.61 24.44
CA LYS A 727 0.30 -12.73 23.08
C LYS A 727 -0.28 -11.41 22.62
N LYS A 728 -0.35 -11.21 21.28
CA LYS A 728 -1.05 -10.09 20.65
C LYS A 728 -1.70 -10.59 19.36
N LYS A 729 -2.98 -10.28 19.17
CA LYS A 729 -3.77 -10.72 18.03
C LYS A 729 -4.37 -9.54 17.26
N TRP A 730 -4.31 -9.63 15.93
CA TRP A 730 -5.00 -8.72 15.04
C TRP A 730 -5.72 -9.53 13.95
N ILE A 731 -6.92 -9.98 14.25
CA ILE A 731 -7.68 -10.93 13.40
C ILE A 731 -6.85 -12.21 13.21
N ASP A 732 -6.34 -12.46 12.00
CA ASP A 732 -5.51 -13.62 11.62
C ASP A 732 -4.02 -13.46 11.94
N ASP A 733 -3.52 -12.24 12.11
CA ASP A 733 -2.14 -11.98 12.54
C ASP A 733 -1.99 -12.24 14.05
N PHE A 734 -1.32 -13.32 14.41
CA PHE A 734 -1.13 -13.75 15.79
C PHE A 734 0.35 -13.78 16.18
N THR A 735 0.73 -13.03 17.20
CA THR A 735 2.09 -12.96 17.71
C THR A 735 2.17 -13.49 19.14
N LEU A 736 3.00 -14.48 19.35
CA LEU A 736 3.44 -14.96 20.68
C LEU A 736 4.80 -14.34 20.98
N LEU A 737 5.03 -13.98 22.24
CA LEU A 737 6.29 -13.42 22.73
C LEU A 737 6.68 -14.10 24.03
N ALA A 738 7.95 -14.52 24.14
CA ALA A 738 8.51 -15.02 25.40
C ALA A 738 9.90 -14.42 25.66
N SER A 739 10.18 -14.09 26.92
CA SER A 739 11.52 -13.67 27.34
C SER A 739 12.42 -14.87 27.60
N ILE A 740 13.67 -14.80 27.17
CA ILE A 740 14.67 -15.85 27.30
C ILE A 740 15.77 -15.38 28.22
N ASP A 741 16.09 -16.18 29.26
CA ASP A 741 17.25 -15.96 30.12
C ASP A 741 18.50 -16.54 29.47
N LEU A 742 19.25 -15.70 28.80
CA LEU A 742 20.42 -16.09 28.01
C LEU A 742 21.57 -16.67 28.84
N LYS A 743 21.53 -16.61 30.16
CA LYS A 743 22.60 -17.18 31.02
C LYS A 743 22.34 -18.61 31.39
N LYS A 744 21.10 -19.08 31.36
CA LYS A 744 20.68 -20.39 31.87
C LYS A 744 20.36 -21.45 30.82
N THR A 745 20.04 -21.01 29.56
CA THR A 745 19.37 -21.87 28.59
C THR A 745 20.15 -22.15 27.32
N LEU A 746 21.36 -21.60 27.16
CA LEU A 746 22.10 -21.69 25.91
C LEU A 746 23.17 -22.76 25.90
N VAL A 747 23.25 -23.52 24.83
CA VAL A 747 24.25 -24.57 24.58
C VAL A 747 25.17 -24.15 23.44
N PRO A 748 26.51 -24.33 23.53
CA PRO A 748 27.41 -24.04 22.44
C PRO A 748 27.04 -24.80 21.15
N ASN A 749 27.11 -24.14 20.01
CA ASN A 749 26.94 -24.85 18.73
C ASN A 749 28.29 -25.43 18.29
N ASN A 750 28.43 -26.74 18.38
CA ASN A 750 29.65 -27.50 18.02
C ASN A 750 29.55 -28.10 16.59
N ASN A 751 28.66 -27.62 15.72
CA ASN A 751 28.54 -28.16 14.36
C ASN A 751 29.74 -27.75 13.49
N PRO A 752 30.57 -28.69 13.01
CA PRO A 752 31.78 -28.40 12.24
C PRO A 752 31.49 -27.92 10.80
N GLU A 753 30.28 -28.08 10.28
CA GLU A 753 29.90 -27.74 8.89
C GLU A 753 29.55 -26.25 8.68
N ARG A 754 29.47 -25.47 9.74
CA ARG A 754 29.20 -24.04 9.61
C ARG A 754 30.47 -23.19 9.55
N PRO A 755 30.58 -22.24 8.61
CA PRO A 755 31.71 -21.33 8.57
C PRO A 755 31.81 -20.53 9.87
N VAL A 756 33.07 -20.24 10.30
CA VAL A 756 33.40 -19.46 11.49
C VAL A 756 32.47 -18.23 11.64
N PRO A 757 31.89 -17.99 12.83
CA PRO A 757 30.91 -16.91 13.02
C PRO A 757 31.46 -15.56 12.60
N TYR A 758 30.67 -14.82 11.83
CA TYR A 758 31.01 -13.48 11.38
C TYR A 758 31.29 -12.57 12.58
N ARG A 759 32.50 -12.00 12.69
CA ARG A 759 32.97 -11.09 13.75
C ARG A 759 33.34 -11.72 15.11
N GLY A 760 33.70 -12.98 15.19
CA GLY A 760 34.13 -13.60 16.47
C GLY A 760 33.05 -13.71 17.54
N ARG A 761 31.76 -13.71 17.14
CA ARG A 761 30.63 -13.98 18.04
C ARG A 761 30.56 -15.47 18.33
N LYS A 762 30.18 -15.83 19.57
CA LYS A 762 29.93 -17.22 19.92
C LYS A 762 28.53 -17.62 19.45
N GLU A 763 28.44 -18.61 18.59
CA GLU A 763 27.16 -19.23 18.23
C GLU A 763 26.66 -20.10 19.38
N GLN A 764 25.39 -19.95 19.73
CA GLN A 764 24.71 -20.72 20.76
C GLN A 764 23.35 -21.17 20.29
N ILE A 765 22.94 -22.34 20.66
CA ILE A 765 21.61 -22.92 20.35
C ILE A 765 20.70 -22.71 21.58
N LEU A 766 19.49 -22.28 21.35
CA LEU A 766 18.39 -22.37 22.30
C LEU A 766 17.65 -23.69 22.02
N PRO A 767 17.85 -24.75 22.80
CA PRO A 767 17.20 -26.03 22.56
C PRO A 767 15.68 -25.92 22.68
N ARG A 768 14.95 -26.76 21.94
CA ARG A 768 13.48 -26.83 21.98
C ARG A 768 12.94 -27.05 23.41
N LYS A 769 13.54 -27.96 24.21
CA LYS A 769 13.13 -28.27 25.57
C LYS A 769 13.25 -27.10 26.57
N ASP A 770 14.12 -26.11 26.27
CA ASP A 770 14.37 -24.94 27.11
C ASP A 770 13.71 -23.67 26.55
N ASN A 771 12.95 -23.83 25.47
CA ASN A 771 12.29 -22.72 24.75
C ASN A 771 10.84 -22.60 25.21
N ILE A 772 10.59 -21.74 26.20
CA ILE A 772 9.24 -21.42 26.72
C ILE A 772 8.25 -21.05 25.60
N LEU A 773 8.72 -20.46 24.51
CA LEU A 773 7.86 -20.09 23.38
C LEU A 773 7.38 -21.33 22.63
N GLN A 774 8.17 -22.42 22.61
CA GLN A 774 7.76 -23.66 21.97
C GLN A 774 6.52 -24.26 22.64
N ASP A 775 6.47 -24.25 23.98
CA ASP A 775 5.29 -24.75 24.72
C ASP A 775 4.03 -23.97 24.35
N GLU A 776 4.17 -22.66 24.19
CA GLU A 776 3.05 -21.79 23.79
C GLU A 776 2.63 -22.05 22.32
N VAL A 777 3.59 -22.26 21.41
CA VAL A 777 3.30 -22.65 20.04
C VAL A 777 2.58 -23.99 19.99
N ASP A 778 3.07 -24.99 20.74
CA ASP A 778 2.46 -26.32 20.82
C ASP A 778 1.04 -26.24 21.41
N SER A 779 0.79 -25.36 22.37
CA SER A 779 -0.54 -25.11 22.93
C SER A 779 -1.49 -24.53 21.88
N VAL A 780 -1.04 -23.55 21.10
CA VAL A 780 -1.84 -22.96 20.00
C VAL A 780 -2.11 -23.99 18.91
N VAL A 781 -1.11 -24.83 18.57
CA VAL A 781 -1.26 -25.91 17.59
C VAL A 781 -2.32 -26.92 18.04
N ARG A 782 -2.24 -27.41 19.29
CA ARG A 782 -3.23 -28.35 19.85
C ARG A 782 -4.64 -27.79 19.80
N LEU A 783 -4.85 -26.56 20.33
CA LEU A 783 -6.15 -25.91 20.28
C LEU A 783 -6.65 -25.74 18.84
N SER A 784 -5.75 -25.40 17.91
CA SER A 784 -6.10 -25.24 16.50
C SER A 784 -6.56 -26.54 15.88
N LEU A 785 -5.88 -27.66 16.17
CA LEU A 785 -6.26 -28.99 15.71
C LEU A 785 -7.61 -29.42 16.28
N ASP A 786 -7.84 -29.22 17.58
CA ASP A 786 -9.12 -29.50 18.24
C ASP A 786 -10.28 -28.73 17.56
N ARG A 787 -10.01 -27.52 17.10
CA ARG A 787 -10.97 -26.68 16.39
C ARG A 787 -10.95 -26.84 14.86
N LYS A 788 -10.24 -27.84 14.33
CA LYS A 788 -10.08 -28.13 12.89
C LYS A 788 -9.44 -26.98 12.11
N MET A 789 -8.76 -26.06 12.82
CA MET A 789 -7.96 -25.00 12.24
C MET A 789 -6.55 -25.50 11.96
N GLN A 790 -5.85 -24.93 10.98
CA GLN A 790 -4.46 -25.31 10.66
C GLN A 790 -3.57 -24.08 10.60
N LEU A 791 -2.42 -24.13 11.24
CA LEU A 791 -1.35 -23.17 11.05
C LEU A 791 -0.67 -23.40 9.70
N ASN A 792 -0.08 -22.36 9.15
CA ASN A 792 0.72 -22.40 7.93
C ASN A 792 2.21 -22.35 8.29
N PRO A 793 2.94 -23.48 8.36
CA PRO A 793 4.34 -23.48 8.78
C PRO A 793 5.24 -22.64 7.87
N LEU A 794 5.00 -22.65 6.55
CA LEU A 794 5.81 -21.91 5.58
C LEU A 794 5.70 -20.39 5.72
N LYS A 795 4.55 -19.89 6.18
CA LYS A 795 4.32 -18.45 6.41
C LYS A 795 4.56 -18.03 7.85
N THR A 796 4.44 -18.95 8.79
CA THR A 796 4.83 -18.73 10.19
C THR A 796 6.32 -18.42 10.25
N LYS A 797 6.69 -17.36 10.98
CA LYS A 797 8.08 -16.91 11.13
C LYS A 797 8.41 -16.70 12.60
N ALA A 798 9.67 -16.80 12.94
CA ALA A 798 10.17 -16.43 14.25
C ALA A 798 11.12 -15.23 14.14
N MET A 799 11.17 -14.40 15.18
CA MET A 799 12.12 -13.31 15.29
C MET A 799 12.76 -13.28 16.66
N LEU A 800 14.08 -13.19 16.70
CA LEU A 800 14.83 -13.07 17.96
C LEU A 800 15.30 -11.64 18.17
N PHE A 801 14.85 -11.02 19.25
CA PHE A 801 15.27 -9.68 19.69
C PHE A 801 16.36 -9.83 20.75
N ASN A 802 17.62 -9.92 20.31
CA ASN A 802 18.77 -10.16 21.19
C ASN A 802 19.45 -8.85 21.59
N PRO A 803 19.49 -8.48 22.89
CA PRO A 803 20.21 -7.31 23.38
C PRO A 803 21.73 -7.52 23.46
N LEU A 804 22.21 -8.77 23.46
CA LEU A 804 23.62 -9.13 23.62
C LEU A 804 24.36 -9.13 22.29
N ARG A 805 25.43 -8.33 22.20
CA ARG A 805 26.20 -8.18 20.96
C ARG A 805 27.20 -9.30 20.69
N ASN A 806 27.53 -10.09 21.70
CA ASN A 806 28.61 -11.08 21.63
C ASN A 806 28.12 -12.50 21.32
N TYR A 807 26.81 -12.71 21.22
CA TYR A 807 26.22 -14.02 20.96
C TYR A 807 25.32 -13.96 19.73
N ASP A 808 25.47 -14.92 18.86
CA ASP A 808 24.49 -15.25 17.82
C ASP A 808 23.69 -16.46 18.31
N ILE A 809 22.39 -16.31 18.51
CA ILE A 809 21.52 -17.31 19.09
C ILE A 809 20.65 -17.91 18.00
N LEU A 810 20.64 -19.23 17.92
CA LEU A 810 19.83 -20.02 17.00
C LEU A 810 18.70 -20.68 17.80
N PRO A 811 17.48 -20.12 17.83
CA PRO A 811 16.36 -20.76 18.48
C PRO A 811 15.88 -21.97 17.67
N GLN A 812 15.76 -23.12 18.34
CA GLN A 812 15.05 -24.29 17.80
C GLN A 812 13.57 -24.10 18.10
N ILE A 813 12.77 -23.90 17.05
CA ILE A 813 11.32 -23.73 17.15
C ILE A 813 10.64 -24.44 15.98
N GLU A 814 9.57 -25.18 16.26
CA GLU A 814 8.86 -26.00 15.29
C GLU A 814 7.35 -25.72 15.33
N ALA A 815 6.68 -25.89 14.19
CA ALA A 815 5.23 -26.01 14.14
C ALA A 815 4.81 -27.44 14.50
N GLY A 816 3.54 -27.65 14.77
CA GLY A 816 3.04 -28.94 15.32
C GLY A 816 3.18 -30.18 14.44
N ASP A 817 3.66 -30.04 13.21
CA ASP A 817 3.96 -31.12 12.25
C ASP A 817 5.46 -31.45 12.19
N GLY A 818 6.28 -30.90 13.09
CA GLY A 818 7.73 -31.06 13.09
C GLY A 818 8.46 -30.15 12.10
N THR A 819 7.74 -29.28 11.34
CA THR A 819 8.37 -28.33 10.44
C THR A 819 9.07 -27.23 11.22
N HIS A 820 10.35 -27.00 10.95
CA HIS A 820 11.09 -25.90 11.54
C HIS A 820 10.54 -24.54 11.10
N ILE A 821 10.31 -23.65 12.07
CA ILE A 821 9.90 -22.27 11.81
C ILE A 821 11.13 -21.42 11.49
N GLU A 822 11.14 -20.79 10.32
CA GLU A 822 12.23 -19.93 9.88
C GLU A 822 12.40 -18.71 10.80
N VAL A 823 13.64 -18.48 11.25
CA VAL A 823 14.01 -17.29 12.03
C VAL A 823 14.45 -16.18 11.07
N VAL A 824 13.76 -15.04 11.12
CA VAL A 824 13.97 -13.92 10.19
C VAL A 824 14.45 -12.67 10.91
N GLU A 825 15.28 -11.86 10.23
CA GLU A 825 15.74 -10.57 10.75
C GLU A 825 14.76 -9.42 10.50
N GLU A 826 13.95 -9.54 9.45
CA GLU A 826 12.92 -8.56 9.09
C GLU A 826 11.62 -9.27 8.73
N HIS A 827 10.51 -8.75 9.23
CA HIS A 827 9.18 -9.25 8.86
C HIS A 827 8.18 -8.10 8.75
N LYS A 828 7.21 -8.25 7.81
CA LYS A 828 6.15 -7.27 7.62
C LYS A 828 4.91 -7.67 8.42
N ILE A 829 4.61 -6.92 9.49
CA ILE A 829 3.45 -7.12 10.36
C ILE A 829 2.48 -5.96 10.15
N LEU A 830 1.22 -6.22 9.79
CA LEU A 830 0.16 -5.22 9.67
C LEU A 830 0.57 -3.99 8.83
N GLY A 831 1.41 -4.22 7.81
CA GLY A 831 1.88 -3.14 6.94
C GLY A 831 3.06 -2.33 7.49
N PHE A 832 3.65 -2.74 8.61
CA PHE A 832 4.87 -2.21 9.19
C PHE A 832 6.02 -3.21 9.03
N ILE A 833 7.24 -2.75 8.71
CA ILE A 833 8.44 -3.61 8.67
C ILE A 833 9.12 -3.58 10.02
N LEU A 834 9.02 -4.71 10.73
CA LEU A 834 9.69 -4.95 12.00
C LEU A 834 11.06 -5.59 11.74
N ARG A 835 12.08 -5.13 12.48
CA ARG A 835 13.44 -5.70 12.47
C ARG A 835 13.79 -6.29 13.82
N SER A 836 14.60 -7.34 13.81
CA SER A 836 15.14 -7.98 15.04
C SER A 836 15.98 -7.01 15.89
N ASP A 837 16.60 -5.99 15.29
CA ASP A 837 17.34 -4.94 15.97
C ASP A 837 16.47 -3.73 16.36
N LEU A 838 15.15 -3.75 16.14
CA LEU A 838 14.17 -2.69 16.42
C LEU A 838 14.50 -1.33 15.79
N LYS A 839 15.35 -1.28 14.75
CA LYS A 839 15.57 -0.04 13.99
C LYS A 839 14.42 0.22 13.03
N THR A 840 14.07 1.48 12.87
CA THR A 840 12.93 1.91 12.05
C THR A 840 13.27 2.21 10.59
N ILE A 841 14.54 2.07 10.20
CA ILE A 841 15.03 2.50 8.87
C ILE A 841 14.32 1.76 7.73
N SER A 842 14.20 0.42 7.77
CA SER A 842 13.54 -0.36 6.72
C SER A 842 12.07 0.03 6.57
N ASN A 843 11.38 0.29 7.70
CA ASN A 843 10.02 0.78 7.66
C ASN A 843 9.93 2.21 7.08
N THR A 844 10.85 3.09 7.44
CA THR A 844 10.89 4.46 6.88
C THR A 844 11.14 4.44 5.38
N GLU A 845 12.03 3.59 4.89
CA GLU A 845 12.27 3.36 3.46
C GLU A 845 11.02 2.83 2.75
N TYR A 846 10.33 1.86 3.35
CA TYR A 846 9.07 1.32 2.84
C TYR A 846 7.98 2.41 2.74
N ILE A 847 7.81 3.24 3.77
CA ILE A 847 6.88 4.38 3.79
C ILE A 847 7.24 5.37 2.67
N CYS A 848 8.50 5.77 2.58
CA CYS A 848 8.98 6.71 1.55
C CYS A 848 8.75 6.16 0.14
N LYS A 849 9.06 4.87 -0.10
CA LYS A 849 8.83 4.20 -1.38
C LYS A 849 7.35 4.27 -1.78
N ARG A 850 6.44 3.96 -0.88
CA ARG A 850 4.98 4.05 -1.11
C ARG A 850 4.52 5.49 -1.36
N ALA A 851 5.04 6.47 -0.61
CA ALA A 851 4.73 7.89 -0.80
C ALA A 851 5.21 8.37 -2.19
N TYR A 852 6.44 8.03 -2.59
CA TYR A 852 6.96 8.37 -3.92
C TYR A 852 6.21 7.66 -5.06
N GLN A 853 5.80 6.40 -4.87
CA GLN A 853 4.95 5.70 -5.83
C GLN A 853 3.64 6.46 -6.09
N ARG A 854 3.07 7.13 -5.08
CA ARG A 854 1.85 7.92 -5.20
C ARG A 854 2.03 9.32 -5.82
N MET A 855 3.25 9.83 -5.97
CA MET A 855 3.50 11.17 -6.54
C MET A 855 3.01 11.32 -7.99
N TRP A 856 2.86 10.21 -8.74
CA TRP A 856 2.30 10.26 -10.09
C TRP A 856 0.88 10.82 -10.12
N ILE A 857 0.10 10.63 -9.05
CA ILE A 857 -1.26 11.15 -8.93
C ILE A 857 -1.25 12.68 -9.04
N LEU A 858 -0.37 13.33 -8.27
CA LEU A 858 -0.21 14.78 -8.32
C LEU A 858 0.21 15.26 -9.71
N ARG A 859 1.18 14.56 -10.34
CA ARG A 859 1.62 14.90 -11.70
C ARG A 859 0.49 14.75 -12.69
N ARG A 860 -0.26 13.66 -12.62
CA ARG A 860 -1.39 13.40 -13.51
C ARG A 860 -2.51 14.42 -13.36
N LEU A 861 -2.93 14.70 -12.14
CA LEU A 861 -3.97 15.69 -11.86
C LEU A 861 -3.53 17.10 -12.27
N LYS A 862 -2.26 17.45 -12.04
CA LYS A 862 -1.72 18.72 -12.49
C LYS A 862 -1.72 18.85 -14.02
N SER A 863 -1.33 17.80 -14.74
CA SER A 863 -1.38 17.78 -16.21
C SER A 863 -2.80 17.86 -16.78
N LEU A 864 -3.80 17.52 -15.96
CA LEU A 864 -5.23 17.68 -16.30
C LEU A 864 -5.81 19.03 -15.91
N GLY A 865 -5.01 19.93 -15.33
CA GLY A 865 -5.42 21.30 -14.98
C GLY A 865 -6.04 21.49 -13.59
N CYS A 866 -5.84 20.55 -12.66
CA CYS A 866 -6.26 20.74 -11.26
C CYS A 866 -5.62 21.97 -10.62
N SER A 867 -6.42 22.70 -9.86
CA SER A 867 -5.98 23.87 -9.11
C SER A 867 -5.02 23.50 -7.95
N ILE A 868 -4.22 24.47 -7.50
CA ILE A 868 -3.30 24.28 -6.38
C ILE A 868 -4.02 23.80 -5.10
N PRO A 869 -5.16 24.39 -4.67
CA PRO A 869 -5.89 23.90 -3.50
C PRO A 869 -6.31 22.43 -3.61
N GLU A 870 -6.84 22.01 -4.77
CA GLU A 870 -7.24 20.61 -5.01
C GLU A 870 -6.05 19.65 -4.94
N LEU A 871 -4.91 20.05 -5.51
CA LEU A 871 -3.68 19.25 -5.45
C LEU A 871 -3.12 19.13 -4.03
N LEU A 872 -3.21 20.19 -3.21
CA LEU A 872 -2.82 20.17 -1.80
C LEU A 872 -3.71 19.23 -0.99
N ASP A 873 -5.00 19.18 -1.26
CA ASP A 873 -5.90 18.23 -0.60
C ASP A 873 -5.57 16.78 -0.96
N VAL A 874 -5.28 16.51 -2.24
CA VAL A 874 -4.84 15.17 -2.69
C VAL A 874 -3.49 14.82 -2.06
N LEU A 875 -2.54 15.76 -1.94
CA LEU A 875 -1.28 15.55 -1.24
C LEU A 875 -1.51 15.13 0.22
N ARG A 876 -2.42 15.83 0.93
CA ARG A 876 -2.75 15.51 2.33
C ARG A 876 -3.35 14.11 2.46
N GLN A 877 -4.33 13.77 1.63
CA GLN A 877 -5.12 12.54 1.76
C GLN A 877 -4.41 11.30 1.20
N GLN A 878 -3.69 11.41 0.09
CA GLN A 878 -3.16 10.26 -0.63
C GLN A 878 -1.67 10.00 -0.39
N ILE A 879 -0.91 10.98 0.09
CA ILE A 879 0.54 10.88 0.23
C ILE A 879 0.98 11.09 1.68
N ILE A 880 0.58 12.21 2.31
CA ILE A 880 0.96 12.50 3.70
C ILE A 880 0.37 11.46 4.66
N SER A 881 -0.86 11.00 4.41
CA SER A 881 -1.49 9.93 5.19
C SER A 881 -0.64 8.64 5.27
N ILE A 882 0.11 8.31 4.21
CA ILE A 882 1.06 7.18 4.21
C ILE A 882 2.23 7.46 5.16
N CYS A 883 2.74 8.69 5.15
CA CYS A 883 3.84 9.11 6.03
C CYS A 883 3.44 9.23 7.51
N GLU A 884 2.14 9.19 7.82
CA GLU A 884 1.58 9.37 9.16
C GLU A 884 0.95 8.08 9.72
N GLY A 885 0.84 7.03 8.91
CA GLY A 885 0.26 5.75 9.33
C GLY A 885 1.00 5.16 10.54
N SER A 886 0.27 4.82 11.61
CA SER A 886 0.81 4.28 12.88
C SER A 886 1.96 5.09 13.50
N VAL A 887 2.01 6.40 13.24
CA VAL A 887 3.08 7.29 13.70
C VAL A 887 3.23 7.35 15.21
N ALA A 888 2.18 7.08 15.97
CA ALA A 888 2.24 6.99 17.44
C ALA A 888 3.16 5.86 17.94
N TYR A 889 3.31 4.81 17.13
CA TYR A 889 4.21 3.70 17.39
C TYR A 889 5.67 4.05 17.03
N TRP A 890 5.96 4.23 15.77
CA TRP A 890 7.34 4.36 15.29
C TRP A 890 7.91 5.79 15.37
N GLY A 891 7.04 6.80 15.41
CA GLY A 891 7.43 8.21 15.38
C GLY A 891 8.36 8.66 16.50
N PRO A 892 8.22 8.17 17.74
CA PRO A 892 9.16 8.47 18.82
C PRO A 892 10.57 7.89 18.61
N MET A 893 10.71 6.80 17.89
CA MET A 893 11.95 6.02 17.76
C MET A 893 12.83 6.41 16.56
N ILE A 894 12.30 7.18 15.60
CA ILE A 894 13.04 7.50 14.37
C ILE A 894 14.23 8.43 14.61
N THR A 895 15.24 8.23 13.78
CA THR A 895 16.45 9.08 13.78
C THR A 895 16.23 10.40 13.01
N LYS A 896 17.15 11.35 13.17
CA LYS A 896 17.16 12.60 12.39
C LYS A 896 17.29 12.35 10.87
N VAL A 897 18.02 11.31 10.47
CA VAL A 897 18.17 10.91 9.06
C VAL A 897 16.83 10.46 8.51
N GLU A 898 16.13 9.56 9.19
CA GLU A 898 14.81 9.05 8.80
C GLU A 898 13.75 10.16 8.76
N SER A 899 13.76 11.05 9.76
CA SER A 899 12.91 12.25 9.77
C SER A 899 13.11 13.11 8.52
N ASN A 900 14.35 13.30 8.09
CA ASN A 900 14.68 14.04 6.88
C ASN A 900 14.25 13.30 5.60
N MET A 901 14.29 11.97 5.58
CA MET A 901 13.76 11.17 4.44
C MET A 901 12.26 11.42 4.23
N LEU A 902 11.50 11.42 5.30
CA LEU A 902 10.06 11.72 5.26
C LEU A 902 9.80 13.17 4.80
N GLU A 903 10.54 14.15 5.35
CA GLU A 903 10.40 15.56 4.92
C GLU A 903 10.68 15.75 3.43
N ARG A 904 11.59 14.97 2.84
CA ARG A 904 11.84 14.98 1.38
C ARG A 904 10.61 14.56 0.59
N CYS A 905 9.80 13.61 1.08
CA CYS A 905 8.54 13.25 0.43
C CYS A 905 7.59 14.45 0.35
N LEU A 906 7.39 15.18 1.47
CA LEU A 906 6.56 16.39 1.49
C LEU A 906 7.12 17.48 0.57
N LYS A 907 8.44 17.71 0.63
CA LYS A 907 9.14 18.67 -0.23
C LYS A 907 8.90 18.35 -1.72
N THR A 908 9.03 17.09 -2.12
CA THR A 908 8.79 16.65 -3.50
C THR A 908 7.34 16.88 -3.93
N GLY A 909 6.37 16.57 -3.07
CA GLY A 909 4.96 16.85 -3.35
C GLY A 909 4.68 18.34 -3.59
N LEU A 910 5.22 19.21 -2.75
CA LEU A 910 5.09 20.66 -2.91
C LEU A 910 5.82 21.17 -4.16
N HIS A 911 6.97 20.61 -4.52
CA HIS A 911 7.66 20.92 -5.78
C HIS A 911 6.81 20.60 -7.01
N ILE A 912 6.15 19.41 -7.03
CA ILE A 912 5.24 19.03 -8.12
C ILE A 912 4.08 20.04 -8.23
N ILE A 913 3.53 20.49 -7.09
CA ILE A 913 2.37 21.37 -7.06
C ILE A 913 2.72 22.78 -7.52
N TYR A 914 3.79 23.38 -6.97
CA TYR A 914 4.14 24.77 -7.20
C TYR A 914 5.03 24.99 -8.43
N GLN A 915 5.83 24.00 -8.86
CA GLN A 915 6.76 24.10 -10.01
C GLN A 915 7.57 25.42 -10.01
N ASP A 916 7.42 26.26 -11.01
CA ASP A 916 8.16 27.51 -11.16
C ASP A 916 7.89 28.54 -10.04
N LYS A 917 6.74 28.40 -9.33
CA LYS A 917 6.41 29.20 -8.14
C LYS A 917 7.04 28.68 -6.85
N TYR A 918 7.79 27.55 -6.90
CA TYR A 918 8.47 27.00 -5.75
C TYR A 918 9.77 27.76 -5.48
N LEU A 919 9.81 28.54 -4.38
CA LEU A 919 10.99 29.33 -3.99
C LEU A 919 11.82 28.63 -2.91
N SER A 920 11.17 28.18 -1.83
CA SER A 920 11.83 27.45 -0.74
C SER A 920 10.82 26.55 -0.02
N PHE A 921 11.30 25.54 0.71
CA PHE A 921 10.44 24.63 1.46
C PHE A 921 9.58 25.36 2.50
N SER A 922 10.19 26.29 3.26
CA SER A 922 9.48 27.08 4.29
C SER A 922 8.41 27.99 3.69
N LYS A 923 8.70 28.62 2.54
CA LYS A 923 7.72 29.46 1.83
C LYS A 923 6.59 28.62 1.24
N ALA A 924 6.91 27.45 0.67
CA ALA A 924 5.91 26.51 0.13
C ALA A 924 4.97 25.98 1.22
N LEU A 925 5.48 25.66 2.43
CA LEU A 925 4.66 25.26 3.57
C LEU A 925 3.71 26.38 4.02
N ARG A 926 4.19 27.63 4.11
CA ARG A 926 3.33 28.79 4.44
C ARG A 926 2.22 29.01 3.42
N LEU A 927 2.55 29.00 2.14
CA LEU A 927 1.57 29.13 1.04
C LEU A 927 0.55 27.99 1.03
N ALA A 928 0.95 26.77 1.41
CA ALA A 928 0.09 25.61 1.51
C ALA A 928 -0.76 25.58 2.80
N GLY A 929 -0.53 26.47 3.76
CA GLY A 929 -1.13 26.40 5.09
C GLY A 929 -0.82 25.07 5.82
N MET A 930 0.42 24.57 5.68
CA MET A 930 0.81 23.24 6.18
C MET A 930 1.97 23.31 7.17
N LYS A 931 1.90 22.44 8.19
CA LYS A 931 3.04 22.16 9.06
C LYS A 931 3.97 21.13 8.40
N SER A 932 5.26 21.13 8.78
CA SER A 932 6.21 20.07 8.42
C SER A 932 5.76 18.71 8.96
N LEU A 933 6.18 17.61 8.34
CA LEU A 933 5.87 16.25 8.84
C LEU A 933 6.41 16.04 10.26
N LYS A 934 7.55 16.66 10.59
CA LYS A 934 8.10 16.67 11.95
C LYS A 934 7.10 17.27 12.97
N ALA A 935 6.56 18.47 12.71
CA ALA A 935 5.60 19.12 13.58
C ALA A 935 4.26 18.35 13.65
N ARG A 936 3.78 17.86 12.50
CA ARG A 936 2.56 17.04 12.42
C ARG A 936 2.69 15.74 13.21
N ARG A 937 3.85 15.09 13.17
CA ARG A 937 4.16 13.89 13.95
C ARG A 937 4.00 14.14 15.46
N VAL A 938 4.55 15.25 15.97
CA VAL A 938 4.36 15.64 17.37
C VAL A 938 2.88 15.83 17.72
N ASP A 939 2.14 16.57 16.88
CA ASP A 939 0.69 16.78 17.08
C ASP A 939 -0.09 15.45 17.10
N LEU A 940 0.27 14.50 16.23
CA LEU A 940 -0.42 13.21 16.14
C LEU A 940 -0.12 12.31 17.34
N ILE A 941 1.13 12.25 17.79
CA ILE A 941 1.53 11.51 19.00
C ILE A 941 0.80 12.09 20.21
N THR A 942 0.77 13.42 20.36
CA THR A 942 0.07 14.10 21.47
C THR A 942 -1.43 13.79 21.48
N ARG A 943 -2.09 13.84 20.31
CA ARG A 943 -3.51 13.48 20.21
C ARG A 943 -3.77 12.01 20.53
N PHE A 944 -2.89 11.11 20.07
CA PHE A 944 -2.99 9.70 20.37
C PHE A 944 -2.81 9.43 21.88
N SER A 945 -1.80 10.06 22.52
CA SER A 945 -1.54 9.95 23.95
C SER A 945 -2.77 10.35 24.78
N LYS A 946 -3.41 11.49 24.46
CA LYS A 946 -4.63 11.95 25.13
C LYS A 946 -5.78 10.95 24.99
N LYS A 947 -5.99 10.41 23.77
CA LYS A 947 -7.02 9.39 23.52
C LYS A 947 -6.76 8.08 24.26
N ALA A 948 -5.50 7.62 24.29
CA ALA A 948 -5.12 6.41 25.02
C ALA A 948 -5.37 6.59 26.53
N TYR A 949 -5.04 7.76 27.11
CA TYR A 949 -5.28 8.06 28.52
C TYR A 949 -6.78 8.15 28.86
N GLN A 950 -7.61 8.64 27.94
CA GLN A 950 -9.06 8.71 28.10
C GLN A 950 -9.76 7.36 27.91
N SER A 951 -9.12 6.41 27.22
CA SER A 951 -9.67 5.08 26.97
C SER A 951 -9.58 4.22 28.23
N GLU A 952 -10.68 3.60 28.63
CA GLU A 952 -10.71 2.64 29.73
C GLU A 952 -9.72 1.49 29.52
N LYS A 953 -9.68 0.92 28.29
CA LYS A 953 -8.76 -0.19 27.91
C LYS A 953 -7.28 0.19 28.00
N TYR A 954 -6.88 1.41 27.59
CA TYR A 954 -5.46 1.80 27.44
C TYR A 954 -4.97 2.75 28.54
N ARG A 955 -5.85 3.22 29.44
CA ARG A 955 -5.46 4.02 30.61
C ARG A 955 -4.47 3.28 31.51
N ASN A 956 -4.51 1.95 31.51
CA ASN A 956 -3.59 1.07 32.23
C ASN A 956 -2.13 1.13 31.76
N TRP A 957 -1.84 1.83 30.65
CA TRP A 957 -0.45 2.12 30.24
C TRP A 957 0.22 3.18 31.13
N PHE A 958 -0.56 3.92 31.92
CA PHE A 958 -0.12 5.08 32.68
C PHE A 958 -0.42 4.88 34.16
N CYS A 959 0.54 5.24 35.01
CA CYS A 959 0.36 5.24 36.48
C CYS A 959 0.23 6.67 36.98
N LYS A 960 -0.80 6.95 37.77
CA LYS A 960 -0.96 8.28 38.44
C LYS A 960 0.13 8.49 39.46
N ASN A 961 0.50 9.74 39.67
CA ASN A 961 1.45 10.12 40.72
C ASN A 961 0.67 10.50 42.00
N ASP A 962 0.71 9.62 42.99
CA ASP A 962 -0.04 9.79 44.25
C ASP A 962 0.53 10.90 45.14
N ASN A 963 1.76 11.36 44.87
CA ASN A 963 2.47 12.37 45.70
C ASN A 963 2.08 13.84 45.36
N GLN A 964 0.93 14.10 44.73
CA GLN A 964 0.51 15.48 44.40
C GLN A 964 0.07 16.31 45.65
N ALA A 965 -0.19 15.68 46.79
CA ALA A 965 -0.79 16.36 47.95
C ALA A 965 0.17 17.25 48.80
N ASN A 966 1.50 17.16 48.56
CA ASN A 966 2.49 17.76 49.46
C ASN A 966 3.56 18.64 48.79
N ILE A 967 3.25 19.34 47.70
CA ILE A 967 4.28 20.18 47.03
C ILE A 967 3.92 21.67 47.21
N ASP A 968 4.80 22.37 47.93
CA ASP A 968 4.85 23.79 48.09
C ASP A 968 4.71 24.57 46.78
N THR A 969 3.80 25.51 46.74
CA THR A 969 3.33 26.23 45.54
C THR A 969 4.41 27.08 44.82
N ARG A 970 5.63 27.10 45.28
CA ARG A 970 6.74 27.91 44.75
C ARG A 970 7.72 27.17 43.87
N ARG A 971 7.61 25.85 43.72
CA ARG A 971 8.47 25.03 42.84
C ARG A 971 7.65 24.21 41.87
N ARG A 972 8.12 24.09 40.63
CA ARG A 972 7.54 23.36 39.46
C ARG A 972 6.53 22.28 39.85
N GLN A 973 5.30 22.41 39.39
CA GLN A 973 4.25 21.41 39.60
C GLN A 973 4.77 20.00 39.33
N ALA A 974 4.50 19.06 40.26
CA ALA A 974 4.86 17.67 40.06
C ALA A 974 4.15 17.07 38.83
N PRO A 975 4.78 16.16 38.11
CA PRO A 975 4.15 15.52 36.98
C PRO A 975 2.91 14.72 37.42
N VAL A 976 1.79 14.86 36.69
CA VAL A 976 0.52 14.17 36.95
C VAL A 976 0.65 12.63 36.89
N LEU A 977 1.58 12.13 36.09
CA LEU A 977 1.84 10.70 35.95
C LEU A 977 3.23 10.35 36.48
N LYS A 978 3.35 9.15 37.07
CA LYS A 978 4.66 8.60 37.45
C LYS A 978 5.55 8.45 36.22
N PRO A 979 6.78 8.99 36.19
CA PRO A 979 7.67 8.85 35.06
C PRO A 979 8.11 7.40 34.88
N VAL A 980 8.15 6.92 33.63
CA VAL A 980 8.74 5.63 33.32
C VAL A 980 10.25 5.72 33.48
N GLN A 981 10.82 4.93 34.41
CA GLN A 981 12.26 4.84 34.54
C GLN A 981 12.84 4.01 33.38
N CYS A 982 13.92 4.48 32.77
CA CYS A 982 14.54 3.81 31.61
C CYS A 982 16.07 3.79 31.79
N ARG A 983 16.70 2.63 31.64
CA ARG A 983 18.16 2.48 31.62
C ARG A 983 18.73 2.81 30.27
N THR A 984 18.04 2.40 29.22
CA THR A 984 18.51 2.55 27.84
C THR A 984 17.82 3.74 27.17
N GLN A 985 18.58 4.48 26.37
CA GLN A 985 18.05 5.56 25.55
C GLN A 985 16.99 5.04 24.55
N ARG A 986 17.14 3.79 24.09
CA ARG A 986 16.19 3.14 23.19
C ARG A 986 14.80 3.00 23.84
N TYR A 987 14.73 2.50 25.07
CA TYR A 987 13.46 2.36 25.78
C TYR A 987 12.87 3.73 26.11
N SER A 988 13.70 4.66 26.60
CA SER A 988 13.26 6.04 26.88
C SER A 988 12.64 6.73 25.66
N ARG A 989 13.06 6.42 24.44
CA ARG A 989 12.49 6.95 23.20
C ARG A 989 11.33 6.12 22.63
N SER A 990 10.94 5.04 23.26
CA SER A 990 9.77 4.26 22.83
C SER A 990 8.44 4.96 23.19
N SER A 991 7.35 4.42 22.65
CA SER A 991 6.05 5.10 22.64
C SER A 991 5.49 5.38 24.04
N ILE A 992 5.42 4.40 24.95
CA ILE A 992 4.83 4.60 26.27
C ILE A 992 5.61 5.60 27.13
N PRO A 993 6.95 5.52 27.28
CA PRO A 993 7.73 6.53 27.98
C PRO A 993 7.59 7.94 27.39
N VAL A 994 7.52 8.08 26.07
CA VAL A 994 7.32 9.38 25.41
C VAL A 994 5.91 9.91 25.66
N MET A 995 4.88 9.07 25.55
CA MET A 995 3.50 9.46 25.83
C MET A 995 3.30 9.86 27.29
N THR A 996 3.90 9.14 28.24
CA THR A 996 3.87 9.50 29.68
C THR A 996 4.46 10.89 29.89
N ARG A 997 5.61 11.20 29.30
CA ARG A 997 6.20 12.56 29.38
C ARG A 997 5.29 13.62 28.79
N ILE A 998 4.68 13.39 27.63
CA ILE A 998 3.74 14.33 27.00
C ILE A 998 2.55 14.62 27.91
N LEU A 999 2.01 13.62 28.60
CA LEU A 999 0.84 13.74 29.45
C LEU A 999 1.18 14.30 30.84
N SER A 1000 2.41 14.09 31.33
CA SER A 1000 2.85 14.51 32.67
C SER A 1000 3.04 16.02 32.84
N TRP A 1001 3.27 16.74 31.73
CA TRP A 1001 3.53 18.17 31.77
C TRP A 1001 2.27 18.91 31.33
N HIS A 1002 1.61 19.65 32.20
CA HIS A 1002 0.48 20.53 31.88
C HIS A 1002 0.92 21.76 31.08
N PRO A 1003 -0.03 22.31 30.25
CA PRO A 1003 0.27 22.95 28.99
C PRO A 1003 0.98 24.31 29.13
N PRO A 1004 1.57 24.84 28.08
CA PRO A 1004 1.91 24.20 26.79
C PRO A 1004 3.40 24.10 26.57
N LEU A 1005 4.08 23.18 27.19
CA LEU A 1005 5.46 22.95 26.83
C LEU A 1005 5.49 22.16 25.52
N GLN A 1006 5.96 22.80 24.49
CA GLN A 1006 6.40 22.14 23.25
C GLN A 1006 7.39 21.04 23.64
N TYR A 1007 6.92 19.81 23.70
CA TYR A 1007 7.84 18.68 23.77
C TYR A 1007 8.64 18.67 22.49
N VAL A 1008 9.82 19.21 22.54
CA VAL A 1008 10.85 18.99 21.55
C VAL A 1008 11.57 17.73 21.99
N ALA A 1009 11.37 16.60 21.27
CA ALA A 1009 12.24 15.44 21.47
C ALA A 1009 13.68 15.93 21.30
N PRO A 1010 14.65 15.48 22.13
CA PRO A 1010 16.03 15.97 22.07
C PRO A 1010 16.67 15.94 20.69
N ASP A 1011 16.18 15.08 19.79
CA ASP A 1011 16.63 14.98 18.40
C ASP A 1011 15.61 15.55 17.39
N LEU A 1012 14.57 16.20 17.89
CA LEU A 1012 13.56 16.89 17.07
C LEU A 1012 13.76 18.42 17.09
N ALA A 1013 14.74 18.93 17.86
CA ALA A 1013 15.19 20.32 17.84
C ALA A 1013 16.14 20.57 16.65
#